data_3ac3de73a35712255bc01e213f8fa971
#
_entry.id   3ac3de73a35712255bc01e213f8fa971
#
_cell.length_a   1.000
_cell.length_b   1.000
_cell.length_c   1.000
_cell.angle_alpha   90.00
_cell.angle_beta   90.00
_cell.angle_gamma   90.00
#
_symmetry.space_group_name_H-M   'P 1'
#
loop_
_entity.id
_entity.type
_entity.pdbx_description
1 polymer ?
#
loop_
_entity_poly.entity_id
_entity_poly.type
_entity_poly.pdbx_seq_one_letter_code
_entity_poly.pdbx_strand_id
1 'polypeptide(L)'
;MRIFAAALGALLCFGQYVEAYKRPAPAYRVHPDPTEYLDWLPNHQGHGNFQNRNHTVSPWRSHPHHPPHFPRPGQCDVQHSSHASSYWLRNFHGVHQGTSPFAVNGSSYQVYRNVRDFGARGDGVHDDTAAFNAAISNGGRVSGGLGSLGTTGQPALVYVPPGTYLISGTVQLFINTQIIGDALSLPTIKAPSGAANGSVVVSGFDPGQGSTTNFYLGIRNLNIDTTAAATDNTIYALNWAVSQATNLINVNFKLAPNSNHVGIEMDGGSGGGGSGTFMGDLTISGGLIGIQLNNQQYSIKNVKCTNVATCIAIQHCFVVTFQQIDCNNVGACIDLGQEDVAGGVNLIDSWCDGCGVVVNGSSSVVLENVVVADSGSTVLVNGTDLLSGSLEGKTWALGHVYNDDLTIVNGTFLPYTNRGSLADQNGRYYTKPQPQYANLPVSAFVSVKDCGATGDGQTDDTEALQAVLLANANCKVTYFPHGVYLVTKTLYVPPGSRIVGEVWSTISASGSFFNDSSSPQPMFQVGKPGEVGTAEVTDMLFTVADVLSGTILVQVNMKGASQGDVSFHNSHYRVGGAADSRTETACQTESEPCPAAFLLTHLTESSSTYIENAWLWAADHDLDGTYNQQIGTGRGMLVEATAGTWLIGTGSEHHTLYAYQFNNAQNVFAALMQVETPYWQPTPRAPAPWTPNATWSDPTFDGCDADVSQCYMQWALRIIGANTNVLALYGQGFWVFFNGPNYGACTGPGGACQVNIVDLEDLAKGDSVELYNLNTRGVQNMIGSGGKAAATQAENAGSWGGVLAAYLGFE
;
A
#
# COMPACT_ATOMS: atom_id res chain seq x y z
N MET A 1 25.05 -2.24 34.83
CA MET A 1 25.20 -3.53 34.13
C MET A 1 23.93 -3.92 33.34
N ARG A 2 22.76 -3.31 33.55
CA ARG A 2 21.54 -3.51 32.75
C ARG A 2 21.41 -2.57 31.53
N ILE A 3 22.14 -1.47 31.53
CA ILE A 3 22.15 -0.49 30.41
C ILE A 3 22.97 -1.04 29.21
N PHE A 4 23.92 -1.95 29.45
CA PHE A 4 24.70 -2.55 28.35
C PHE A 4 23.95 -3.64 27.58
N ALA A 5 22.93 -4.25 28.15
CA ALA A 5 22.17 -5.31 27.46
C ALA A 5 21.15 -4.73 26.46
N ALA A 6 20.54 -3.58 26.76
CA ALA A 6 19.62 -2.89 25.84
C ALA A 6 20.34 -2.30 24.63
N ALA A 7 21.56 -1.76 24.84
CA ALA A 7 22.39 -1.25 23.74
C ALA A 7 22.87 -2.39 22.79
N LEU A 8 23.06 -3.60 23.33
CA LEU A 8 23.47 -4.75 22.51
C LEU A 8 22.31 -5.32 21.68
N GLY A 9 21.08 -5.27 22.18
CA GLY A 9 19.88 -5.68 21.47
C GLY A 9 19.57 -4.74 20.28
N ALA A 10 19.68 -3.45 20.49
CA ALA A 10 19.52 -2.45 19.43
C ALA A 10 20.63 -2.56 18.36
N LEU A 11 21.87 -2.86 18.76
CA LEU A 11 22.97 -3.07 17.81
C LEU A 11 22.81 -4.35 16.97
N LEU A 12 22.20 -5.40 17.53
CA LEU A 12 21.97 -6.65 16.81
C LEU A 12 20.84 -6.51 15.76
N CYS A 13 19.78 -5.80 16.07
CA CYS A 13 18.76 -5.44 15.07
C CYS A 13 19.35 -4.56 13.96
N PHE A 14 20.24 -3.64 14.31
CA PHE A 14 20.90 -2.75 13.36
C PHE A 14 21.88 -3.48 12.43
N GLY A 15 22.68 -4.38 12.98
CA GLY A 15 23.61 -5.18 12.19
C GLY A 15 22.90 -6.06 11.16
N GLN A 16 21.73 -6.55 11.47
CA GLN A 16 20.96 -7.42 10.58
C GLN A 16 20.24 -6.63 9.46
N TYR A 17 19.79 -5.39 9.75
CA TYR A 17 19.17 -4.55 8.73
C TYR A 17 20.21 -4.09 7.68
N VAL A 18 21.38 -3.71 8.12
CA VAL A 18 22.49 -3.33 7.24
C VAL A 18 23.09 -4.55 6.52
N GLU A 19 23.10 -5.74 7.15
CA GLU A 19 23.55 -6.96 6.50
C GLU A 19 22.55 -7.51 5.47
N ALA A 20 21.25 -7.30 5.63
CA ALA A 20 20.26 -7.66 4.61
C ALA A 20 20.52 -6.90 3.31
N TYR A 21 20.92 -5.63 3.39
CA TYR A 21 21.30 -4.82 2.22
C TYR A 21 22.76 -4.93 1.80
N LYS A 22 23.65 -5.36 2.70
CA LYS A 22 25.09 -5.56 2.41
C LYS A 22 25.47 -6.99 2.02
N ARG A 23 24.58 -7.96 2.24
CA ARG A 23 24.83 -9.27 1.67
C ARG A 23 24.61 -9.14 0.16
N PRO A 24 25.62 -9.45 -0.67
CA PRO A 24 25.30 -9.90 -2.01
C PRO A 24 24.30 -11.03 -1.80
N ALA A 25 23.22 -11.04 -2.56
CA ALA A 25 22.31 -12.18 -2.58
C ALA A 25 23.11 -13.47 -2.49
N PRO A 26 22.69 -14.49 -1.76
CA PRO A 26 23.45 -15.72 -1.64
C PRO A 26 23.90 -16.08 -3.04
N ALA A 27 25.19 -16.38 -3.20
CA ALA A 27 25.84 -16.57 -4.50
C ALA A 27 25.06 -17.63 -5.29
N TYR A 28 24.02 -17.21 -5.97
CA TYR A 28 23.39 -17.97 -7.03
C TYR A 28 24.39 -18.02 -8.17
N ARG A 29 24.53 -19.19 -8.74
CA ARG A 29 25.45 -19.45 -9.83
C ARG A 29 25.30 -18.31 -10.83
N VAL A 30 26.37 -17.54 -10.98
CA VAL A 30 26.55 -16.54 -12.02
C VAL A 30 26.18 -17.22 -13.33
N HIS A 31 25.12 -16.80 -13.99
CA HIS A 31 24.92 -17.12 -15.38
C HIS A 31 26.06 -16.47 -16.15
N PRO A 32 26.79 -17.20 -16.99
CA PRO A 32 28.11 -16.78 -17.44
C PRO A 32 28.11 -15.69 -18.51
N ASP A 33 26.98 -15.20 -18.97
CA ASP A 33 27.00 -14.19 -20.04
C ASP A 33 25.75 -13.29 -20.07
N PRO A 34 25.88 -11.95 -19.92
CA PRO A 34 24.79 -11.01 -20.11
C PRO A 34 24.21 -11.01 -21.54
N THR A 35 24.92 -11.59 -22.52
CA THR A 35 24.45 -11.67 -23.90
C THR A 35 23.40 -12.75 -24.11
N GLU A 36 23.30 -13.77 -23.26
CA GLU A 36 22.23 -14.78 -23.34
C GLU A 36 20.86 -14.21 -22.94
N TYR A 37 20.82 -13.13 -22.15
CA TYR A 37 19.57 -12.47 -21.78
C TYR A 37 18.99 -11.61 -22.93
N LEU A 38 19.84 -11.10 -23.81
CA LEU A 38 19.42 -10.30 -24.97
C LEU A 38 18.83 -11.13 -26.12
N ASP A 39 19.15 -12.40 -26.18
CA ASP A 39 18.59 -13.31 -27.19
C ASP A 39 17.15 -13.74 -26.89
N TRP A 40 16.67 -13.46 -25.68
CA TRP A 40 15.29 -13.76 -25.28
C TRP A 40 14.30 -12.61 -25.54
N LEU A 41 14.78 -11.39 -25.67
CA LEU A 41 13.96 -10.28 -26.17
C LEU A 41 13.79 -10.43 -27.70
N PRO A 42 12.57 -10.35 -28.23
CA PRO A 42 12.41 -10.35 -29.69
C PRO A 42 13.28 -9.26 -30.32
N ASN A 43 14.14 -9.65 -31.27
CA ASN A 43 15.15 -8.85 -31.94
C ASN A 43 14.65 -7.46 -32.33
N HIS A 44 15.01 -6.42 -31.59
CA HIS A 44 14.91 -5.01 -31.98
C HIS A 44 16.30 -4.40 -32.17
N GLN A 45 17.18 -5.04 -32.96
CA GLN A 45 18.31 -4.39 -33.55
C GLN A 45 18.10 -4.31 -35.06
N GLY A 46 17.45 -3.28 -35.52
CA GLY A 46 17.26 -2.93 -36.90
C GLY A 46 17.85 -1.56 -37.22
N HIS A 47 19.19 -1.42 -37.19
CA HIS A 47 19.83 -0.39 -38.00
C HIS A 47 19.84 -0.88 -39.44
N GLY A 48 18.89 -0.49 -40.25
CA GLY A 48 18.78 -0.81 -41.67
C GLY A 48 18.46 0.40 -42.50
N ASN A 49 19.43 0.80 -43.29
CA ASN A 49 19.32 1.80 -44.36
C ASN A 49 18.10 1.54 -45.27
N PHE A 50 17.23 2.54 -45.39
CA PHE A 50 16.17 2.55 -46.38
C PHE A 50 16.78 2.66 -47.80
N GLN A 51 16.74 1.57 -48.54
CA GLN A 51 16.75 1.60 -49.99
C GLN A 51 15.44 0.97 -50.51
N ASN A 52 14.76 1.78 -51.31
CA ASN A 52 13.53 1.41 -52.03
C ASN A 52 13.66 0.09 -52.78
N ARG A 53 12.72 -0.84 -52.47
CA ARG A 53 12.33 -1.87 -53.45
C ARG A 53 10.83 -2.05 -53.42
N ASN A 54 10.20 -1.73 -54.51
CA ASN A 54 8.81 -2.10 -54.83
C ASN A 54 8.64 -3.62 -54.81
N HIS A 55 7.77 -4.09 -53.89
CA HIS A 55 7.18 -5.40 -53.99
C HIS A 55 5.68 -5.30 -53.86
N THR A 56 5.01 -5.78 -54.87
CA THR A 56 3.57 -5.96 -55.01
C THR A 56 3.05 -6.85 -53.88
N VAL A 57 2.12 -6.32 -53.08
CA VAL A 57 1.43 -7.00 -51.98
C VAL A 57 0.31 -7.84 -52.58
N SER A 58 0.35 -9.15 -52.31
CA SER A 58 -0.74 -10.09 -52.56
C SER A 58 -1.85 -9.83 -51.52
N PRO A 59 -3.12 -9.87 -51.91
CA PRO A 59 -4.22 -9.58 -50.99
C PRO A 59 -4.41 -10.73 -49.99
N TRP A 60 -4.25 -10.37 -48.69
CA TRP A 60 -4.61 -11.23 -47.56
C TRP A 60 -6.12 -11.47 -47.57
N ARG A 61 -6.54 -12.72 -47.52
CA ARG A 61 -7.94 -13.10 -47.28
C ARG A 61 -8.34 -12.63 -45.91
N SER A 62 -9.20 -11.61 -45.83
CA SER A 62 -9.89 -11.18 -44.64
C SER A 62 -10.81 -12.29 -44.12
N HIS A 63 -10.52 -12.84 -42.94
CA HIS A 63 -11.57 -13.45 -42.13
C HIS A 63 -12.52 -12.33 -41.69
N PRO A 64 -13.85 -12.55 -41.73
CA PRO A 64 -14.78 -11.55 -41.25
C PRO A 64 -14.60 -11.42 -39.71
N HIS A 65 -13.89 -10.42 -39.26
CA HIS A 65 -14.00 -9.98 -37.89
C HIS A 65 -15.40 -9.41 -37.72
N HIS A 66 -16.23 -10.05 -36.89
CA HIS A 66 -17.43 -9.43 -36.39
C HIS A 66 -16.97 -8.14 -35.66
N PRO A 67 -17.51 -6.96 -35.99
CA PRO A 67 -17.19 -5.79 -35.27
C PRO A 67 -17.58 -6.00 -33.80
N PRO A 68 -16.74 -5.55 -32.83
CA PRO A 68 -17.08 -5.68 -31.43
C PRO A 68 -18.44 -5.02 -31.18
N HIS A 69 -19.35 -5.74 -30.51
CA HIS A 69 -20.64 -5.22 -30.11
C HIS A 69 -20.47 -4.27 -28.92
N PHE A 70 -20.15 -3.01 -29.20
CA PHE A 70 -20.22 -1.98 -28.18
C PHE A 70 -21.69 -1.74 -27.83
N PRO A 71 -22.07 -1.73 -26.53
CA PRO A 71 -23.37 -1.22 -26.12
C PRO A 71 -23.48 0.23 -26.59
N ARG A 72 -24.60 0.58 -27.22
CA ARG A 72 -24.82 1.97 -27.63
C ARG A 72 -24.91 2.84 -26.38
N PRO A 73 -24.25 4.01 -26.35
CA PRO A 73 -24.36 4.94 -25.24
C PRO A 73 -25.85 5.23 -24.93
N GLY A 74 -26.25 5.00 -23.68
CA GLY A 74 -27.62 5.26 -23.21
C GLY A 74 -28.60 4.10 -23.23
N GLN A 75 -28.24 2.89 -23.65
CA GLN A 75 -29.06 1.68 -23.52
C GLN A 75 -28.48 0.73 -22.48
N CYS A 76 -28.48 1.17 -21.23
CA CYS A 76 -28.13 0.33 -20.10
C CYS A 76 -29.39 -0.10 -19.37
N ASP A 77 -29.98 -1.23 -19.77
CA ASP A 77 -30.86 -1.97 -18.90
C ASP A 77 -30.05 -2.74 -17.84
N VAL A 78 -29.45 -1.99 -16.91
CA VAL A 78 -29.14 -2.58 -15.61
C VAL A 78 -30.47 -2.66 -14.88
N GLN A 79 -31.34 -3.59 -15.29
CA GLN A 79 -32.38 -4.03 -14.39
C GLN A 79 -31.64 -4.40 -13.09
N HIS A 80 -32.05 -3.80 -11.99
CA HIS A 80 -31.78 -4.28 -10.65
C HIS A 80 -32.37 -5.69 -10.54
N SER A 81 -31.79 -6.63 -11.27
CA SER A 81 -32.17 -8.02 -11.20
C SER A 81 -31.71 -8.56 -9.88
N SER A 82 -32.63 -9.08 -9.12
CA SER A 82 -32.44 -10.12 -8.12
C SER A 82 -31.00 -10.53 -7.88
N HIS A 83 -30.56 -10.49 -6.64
CA HIS A 83 -29.25 -10.93 -6.13
C HIS A 83 -28.59 -11.99 -7.03
N ALA A 84 -27.33 -11.73 -7.41
CA ALA A 84 -26.55 -12.70 -8.15
C ALA A 84 -26.56 -14.06 -7.41
N SER A 85 -26.83 -15.13 -8.12
CA SER A 85 -26.87 -16.50 -7.54
C SER A 85 -25.47 -17.06 -7.29
N SER A 86 -24.43 -16.41 -7.79
CA SER A 86 -23.03 -16.77 -7.63
C SER A 86 -22.15 -15.54 -7.73
N TYR A 87 -21.04 -15.55 -6.99
CA TYR A 87 -20.04 -14.50 -7.08
C TYR A 87 -19.47 -14.42 -8.51
N TRP A 88 -19.37 -13.22 -9.04
CA TRP A 88 -18.99 -13.00 -10.44
C TRP A 88 -17.62 -13.59 -10.79
N LEU A 89 -16.65 -13.51 -9.88
CA LEU A 89 -15.29 -14.02 -10.09
C LEU A 89 -15.26 -15.53 -10.38
N ARG A 90 -16.20 -16.30 -9.85
CA ARG A 90 -16.34 -17.74 -10.14
C ARG A 90 -16.56 -18.04 -11.61
N ASN A 91 -17.24 -17.16 -12.33
CA ASN A 91 -17.70 -17.39 -13.69
C ASN A 91 -16.80 -16.72 -14.74
N PHE A 92 -15.75 -16.04 -14.32
CA PHE A 92 -14.77 -15.41 -15.21
C PHE A 92 -13.77 -16.42 -15.81
N HIS A 93 -13.88 -17.66 -15.43
CA HIS A 93 -12.96 -18.72 -15.78
C HIS A 93 -13.06 -19.12 -17.27
N GLY A 94 -11.93 -19.15 -17.96
CA GLY A 94 -11.69 -19.77 -19.25
C GLY A 94 -11.72 -18.87 -20.49
N VAL A 95 -12.54 -17.82 -20.55
CA VAL A 95 -12.70 -17.01 -21.77
C VAL A 95 -11.97 -15.65 -21.66
N HIS A 96 -11.82 -15.13 -20.46
CA HIS A 96 -11.34 -13.76 -20.21
C HIS A 96 -10.13 -13.72 -19.29
N GLN A 97 -9.36 -14.79 -19.23
CA GLN A 97 -8.19 -14.87 -18.37
C GLN A 97 -7.14 -13.82 -18.75
N GLY A 98 -6.55 -13.23 -17.70
CA GLY A 98 -5.33 -12.47 -17.84
C GLY A 98 -4.19 -13.31 -18.37
N THR A 99 -3.26 -12.66 -19.03
CA THR A 99 -2.01 -13.25 -19.51
C THR A 99 -0.86 -12.50 -18.87
N SER A 100 0.24 -13.20 -18.63
CA SER A 100 1.45 -12.55 -18.17
C SER A 100 2.45 -12.48 -19.33
N PRO A 101 2.53 -11.33 -20.05
CA PRO A 101 3.32 -11.24 -21.27
C PRO A 101 4.81 -11.42 -21.03
N PHE A 102 5.28 -11.20 -19.80
CA PHE A 102 6.69 -11.28 -19.41
C PHE A 102 7.03 -12.58 -18.67
N ALA A 103 6.09 -13.50 -18.46
CA ALA A 103 6.39 -14.80 -17.92
C ALA A 103 7.11 -15.72 -18.94
N VAL A 104 7.93 -16.64 -18.46
CA VAL A 104 8.70 -17.62 -19.30
C VAL A 104 7.77 -18.44 -20.17
N ASN A 105 6.59 -18.60 -20.06
CA ASN A 105 5.61 -19.23 -20.96
C ASN A 105 4.34 -18.35 -21.06
N GLY A 106 4.51 -17.07 -21.28
CA GLY A 106 3.50 -16.04 -21.12
C GLY A 106 2.17 -16.33 -21.79
N SER A 107 2.16 -16.93 -23.00
CA SER A 107 0.95 -17.27 -23.72
C SER A 107 0.15 -18.44 -23.11
N SER A 108 0.77 -19.28 -22.29
CA SER A 108 0.14 -20.43 -21.62
C SER A 108 0.08 -20.29 -20.10
N TYR A 109 0.65 -19.22 -19.55
CA TYR A 109 0.64 -18.96 -18.12
C TYR A 109 -0.77 -18.61 -17.64
N GLN A 110 -1.23 -19.31 -16.59
CA GLN A 110 -2.55 -19.10 -15.99
C GLN A 110 -2.43 -18.17 -14.79
N VAL A 111 -2.99 -16.98 -14.87
CA VAL A 111 -3.09 -16.04 -13.77
C VAL A 111 -4.19 -16.45 -12.79
N TYR A 112 -5.41 -16.66 -13.29
CA TYR A 112 -6.55 -17.10 -12.50
C TYR A 112 -6.51 -18.61 -12.24
N ARG A 113 -6.73 -19.02 -10.99
CA ARG A 113 -6.68 -20.42 -10.54
C ARG A 113 -7.78 -20.68 -9.52
N ASN A 114 -8.60 -21.68 -9.77
CA ASN A 114 -9.59 -22.15 -8.81
C ASN A 114 -8.99 -23.34 -8.05
N VAL A 115 -8.93 -23.29 -6.72
CA VAL A 115 -8.34 -24.39 -5.91
C VAL A 115 -8.97 -25.75 -6.18
N ARG A 116 -10.24 -25.81 -6.63
CA ARG A 116 -10.91 -27.07 -6.99
C ARG A 116 -10.35 -27.69 -8.24
N ASP A 117 -9.83 -26.93 -9.18
CA ASP A 117 -9.20 -27.43 -10.40
C ASP A 117 -7.86 -28.12 -10.07
N PHE A 118 -7.31 -27.87 -8.89
CA PHE A 118 -6.10 -28.51 -8.34
C PHE A 118 -6.41 -29.63 -7.36
N GLY A 119 -7.69 -30.01 -7.21
CA GLY A 119 -8.11 -31.16 -6.42
C GLY A 119 -8.68 -30.83 -5.03
N ALA A 120 -8.80 -29.55 -4.65
CA ALA A 120 -9.43 -29.18 -3.38
C ALA A 120 -10.91 -29.58 -3.35
N ARG A 121 -11.37 -30.19 -2.27
CA ARG A 121 -12.75 -30.65 -2.13
C ARG A 121 -13.63 -29.67 -1.37
N GLY A 122 -13.09 -29.03 -0.35
CA GLY A 122 -13.84 -28.09 0.47
C GLY A 122 -15.01 -28.74 1.22
N ASP A 123 -14.87 -30.03 1.62
CA ASP A 123 -15.89 -30.81 2.33
C ASP A 123 -15.67 -30.87 3.86
N GLY A 124 -14.57 -30.25 4.35
CA GLY A 124 -14.19 -30.19 5.76
C GLY A 124 -13.60 -31.48 6.33
N VAL A 125 -13.38 -32.49 5.49
CA VAL A 125 -12.90 -33.83 5.91
C VAL A 125 -11.60 -34.20 5.21
N HIS A 126 -11.50 -34.02 3.90
CA HIS A 126 -10.29 -34.28 3.13
C HIS A 126 -9.28 -33.15 3.32
N ASP A 127 -8.01 -33.52 3.37
CA ASP A 127 -6.91 -32.56 3.46
C ASP A 127 -6.69 -31.87 2.10
N ASP A 128 -6.94 -30.60 2.06
CA ASP A 128 -6.86 -29.75 0.86
C ASP A 128 -5.51 -29.01 0.75
N THR A 129 -4.56 -29.19 1.70
CA THR A 129 -3.28 -28.47 1.75
C THR A 129 -2.51 -28.54 0.44
N ALA A 130 -2.37 -29.76 -0.12
CA ALA A 130 -1.62 -29.98 -1.35
C ALA A 130 -2.27 -29.27 -2.56
N ALA A 131 -3.59 -29.22 -2.60
CA ALA A 131 -4.32 -28.56 -3.69
C ALA A 131 -4.15 -27.04 -3.66
N PHE A 132 -4.19 -26.41 -2.46
CA PHE A 132 -3.91 -24.98 -2.33
C PHE A 132 -2.48 -24.65 -2.76
N ASN A 133 -1.49 -25.38 -2.25
CA ASN A 133 -0.10 -25.14 -2.59
C ASN A 133 0.20 -25.41 -4.08
N ALA A 134 -0.49 -26.39 -4.70
CA ALA A 134 -0.40 -26.62 -6.13
C ALA A 134 -1.00 -25.46 -6.94
N ALA A 135 -2.12 -24.89 -6.51
CA ALA A 135 -2.70 -23.72 -7.16
C ALA A 135 -1.77 -22.50 -7.06
N ILE A 136 -1.13 -22.28 -5.90
CA ILE A 136 -0.20 -21.17 -5.68
C ILE A 136 1.08 -21.33 -6.52
N SER A 137 1.66 -22.53 -6.58
CA SER A 137 2.91 -22.81 -7.28
C SER A 137 2.77 -23.15 -8.77
N ASN A 138 1.55 -23.25 -9.30
CA ASN A 138 1.33 -23.56 -10.71
C ASN A 138 2.07 -22.59 -11.63
N GLY A 139 2.50 -23.05 -12.80
CA GLY A 139 3.24 -22.26 -13.78
C GLY A 139 4.73 -22.10 -13.44
N GLY A 140 5.26 -22.91 -12.54
CA GLY A 140 6.67 -22.90 -12.17
C GLY A 140 7.04 -21.82 -11.13
N ARG A 141 6.04 -21.28 -10.42
CA ARG A 141 6.28 -20.32 -9.33
C ARG A 141 7.00 -21.00 -8.18
N VAL A 142 7.99 -20.32 -7.65
CA VAL A 142 8.82 -20.78 -6.52
C VAL A 142 8.95 -19.70 -5.47
N SER A 143 9.26 -20.10 -4.25
CA SER A 143 9.58 -19.17 -3.17
C SER A 143 10.73 -18.26 -3.56
N GLY A 144 10.58 -16.97 -3.27
CA GLY A 144 11.57 -15.94 -3.57
C GLY A 144 11.52 -15.39 -4.98
N GLY A 145 11.01 -16.12 -5.96
CA GLY A 145 10.79 -15.69 -7.35
C GLY A 145 12.00 -15.15 -8.12
N LEU A 146 13.06 -14.78 -7.43
CA LEU A 146 14.23 -14.11 -7.99
C LEU A 146 14.93 -14.95 -9.08
N GLY A 147 15.26 -14.32 -10.18
CA GLY A 147 15.93 -14.96 -11.33
C GLY A 147 15.01 -15.82 -12.20
N SER A 148 13.71 -15.83 -11.95
CA SER A 148 12.73 -16.61 -12.70
C SER A 148 11.53 -15.80 -13.19
N LEU A 149 11.59 -14.45 -13.16
CA LEU A 149 10.46 -13.53 -13.42
C LEU A 149 9.26 -13.79 -12.47
N GLY A 150 9.54 -14.37 -11.29
CA GLY A 150 8.49 -14.86 -10.40
C GLY A 150 7.80 -13.78 -9.59
N THR A 151 8.37 -12.58 -9.51
CA THR A 151 7.83 -11.53 -8.66
C THR A 151 6.79 -10.67 -9.37
N THR A 152 7.09 -10.13 -10.53
CA THR A 152 6.15 -9.32 -11.31
C THR A 152 5.64 -10.02 -12.56
N GLY A 153 6.46 -10.87 -13.17
CA GLY A 153 6.12 -11.60 -14.39
C GLY A 153 5.23 -12.84 -14.18
N GLN A 154 5.01 -13.32 -12.95
CA GLN A 154 4.23 -14.54 -12.67
C GLN A 154 3.19 -14.35 -11.56
N PRO A 155 2.19 -13.46 -11.73
CA PRO A 155 1.16 -13.23 -10.72
C PRO A 155 0.22 -14.42 -10.57
N ALA A 156 -0.42 -14.55 -9.40
CA ALA A 156 -1.42 -15.57 -9.14
C ALA A 156 -2.65 -15.00 -8.45
N LEU A 157 -3.81 -15.11 -9.09
CA LEU A 157 -5.10 -14.95 -8.45
C LEU A 157 -5.65 -16.33 -8.11
N VAL A 158 -5.69 -16.68 -6.83
CA VAL A 158 -6.17 -17.98 -6.35
C VAL A 158 -7.57 -17.80 -5.80
N TYR A 159 -8.56 -18.22 -6.57
CA TYR A 159 -9.97 -18.19 -6.17
C TYR A 159 -10.33 -19.40 -5.31
N VAL A 160 -11.02 -19.14 -4.20
CA VAL A 160 -11.49 -20.18 -3.27
C VAL A 160 -13.02 -20.19 -3.26
N PRO A 161 -13.67 -21.20 -3.91
CA PRO A 161 -15.11 -21.36 -3.89
C PRO A 161 -15.68 -21.63 -2.49
N PRO A 162 -17.00 -21.44 -2.27
CA PRO A 162 -17.64 -21.79 -1.02
C PRO A 162 -17.37 -23.25 -0.60
N GLY A 163 -17.05 -23.44 0.67
CA GLY A 163 -16.71 -24.74 1.24
C GLY A 163 -15.93 -24.62 2.54
N THR A 164 -15.65 -25.76 3.17
CA THR A 164 -14.75 -25.86 4.33
C THR A 164 -13.56 -26.71 3.92
N TYR A 165 -12.38 -26.09 3.89
CA TYR A 165 -11.12 -26.70 3.43
C TYR A 165 -10.27 -27.06 4.64
N LEU A 166 -10.08 -28.35 4.89
CA LEU A 166 -9.21 -28.83 5.95
C LEU A 166 -7.77 -28.71 5.52
N ILE A 167 -6.95 -28.06 6.33
CA ILE A 167 -5.53 -27.79 6.07
C ILE A 167 -4.69 -28.42 7.19
N SER A 168 -4.02 -29.53 6.89
CA SER A 168 -3.18 -30.25 7.85
C SER A 168 -1.72 -29.77 7.88
N GLY A 169 -1.28 -29.09 6.83
CA GLY A 169 0.01 -28.43 6.73
C GLY A 169 -0.16 -26.90 6.71
N THR A 170 0.74 -26.21 6.00
CA THR A 170 0.66 -24.77 5.80
C THR A 170 0.29 -24.44 4.35
N VAL A 171 -0.67 -23.55 4.14
CA VAL A 171 -0.88 -22.89 2.84
C VAL A 171 0.17 -21.79 2.72
N GLN A 172 1.16 -21.99 1.85
CA GLN A 172 2.31 -21.11 1.68
C GLN A 172 2.12 -20.19 0.48
N LEU A 173 2.02 -18.88 0.73
CA LEU A 173 1.98 -17.88 -0.33
C LEU A 173 3.40 -17.57 -0.82
N PHE A 174 3.48 -17.21 -2.10
CA PHE A 174 4.65 -16.57 -2.70
C PHE A 174 4.28 -15.14 -3.09
N ILE A 175 5.28 -14.25 -3.14
CA ILE A 175 5.04 -12.86 -3.56
C ILE A 175 4.24 -12.80 -4.87
N ASN A 176 3.51 -11.70 -5.08
CA ASN A 176 2.58 -11.52 -6.19
C ASN A 176 1.44 -12.57 -6.24
N THR A 177 0.88 -12.90 -5.05
CA THR A 177 -0.26 -13.81 -4.90
C THR A 177 -1.44 -13.08 -4.25
N GLN A 178 -2.62 -13.20 -4.84
CA GLN A 178 -3.88 -12.86 -4.17
C GLN A 178 -4.74 -14.11 -3.98
N ILE A 179 -5.13 -14.40 -2.74
CA ILE A 179 -6.18 -15.39 -2.42
C ILE A 179 -7.50 -14.65 -2.24
N ILE A 180 -8.48 -15.02 -3.06
CA ILE A 180 -9.80 -14.38 -3.03
C ILE A 180 -10.88 -15.44 -2.83
N GLY A 181 -11.53 -15.41 -1.67
CA GLY A 181 -12.70 -16.22 -1.40
C GLY A 181 -13.97 -15.68 -2.06
N ASP A 182 -14.98 -16.54 -2.14
CA ASP A 182 -16.31 -16.16 -2.62
C ASP A 182 -16.96 -15.16 -1.66
N ALA A 183 -17.24 -13.94 -2.16
CA ALA A 183 -17.75 -12.85 -1.32
C ALA A 183 -19.22 -13.02 -0.93
N LEU A 184 -20.00 -13.86 -1.64
CA LEU A 184 -21.39 -14.17 -1.28
C LEU A 184 -21.49 -15.25 -0.20
N SER A 185 -20.50 -16.17 -0.16
CA SER A 185 -20.45 -17.25 0.82
C SER A 185 -18.99 -17.55 1.15
N LEU A 186 -18.50 -16.89 2.19
CA LEU A 186 -17.10 -16.94 2.57
C LEU A 186 -16.65 -18.40 2.81
N PRO A 187 -15.64 -18.89 2.07
CA PRO A 187 -15.05 -20.19 2.33
C PRO A 187 -14.31 -20.20 3.67
N THR A 188 -14.19 -21.38 4.27
CA THR A 188 -13.49 -21.58 5.53
C THR A 188 -12.26 -22.44 5.33
N ILE A 189 -11.10 -21.91 5.68
CA ILE A 189 -9.85 -22.66 5.86
C ILE A 189 -9.80 -23.12 7.30
N LYS A 190 -9.68 -24.43 7.54
CA LYS A 190 -9.83 -25.03 8.87
C LYS A 190 -8.62 -25.81 9.30
N ALA A 191 -8.09 -25.54 10.49
CA ALA A 191 -7.05 -26.36 11.13
C ALA A 191 -7.63 -27.70 11.60
N PRO A 192 -6.87 -28.83 11.53
CA PRO A 192 -7.30 -30.11 12.06
C PRO A 192 -7.24 -30.14 13.60
N SER A 193 -7.99 -31.08 14.20
CA SER A 193 -7.91 -31.32 15.65
C SER A 193 -6.55 -31.78 16.13
N GLY A 194 -5.74 -32.37 15.25
CA GLY A 194 -4.39 -32.83 15.53
C GLY A 194 -3.29 -31.84 15.18
N ALA A 195 -3.61 -30.56 14.97
CA ALA A 195 -2.60 -29.54 14.70
C ALA A 195 -1.56 -29.47 15.82
N ALA A 196 -0.29 -29.54 15.47
CA ALA A 196 0.80 -29.52 16.42
C ALA A 196 1.01 -28.13 17.03
N ASN A 197 1.62 -28.06 18.20
CA ASN A 197 2.01 -26.78 18.80
C ASN A 197 2.98 -26.02 17.86
N GLY A 198 2.75 -24.75 17.65
CA GLY A 198 3.50 -23.90 16.70
C GLY A 198 3.05 -24.01 15.24
N SER A 199 1.96 -24.72 14.94
CA SER A 199 1.45 -24.81 13.56
C SER A 199 0.96 -23.46 13.04
N VAL A 200 1.30 -23.14 11.78
CA VAL A 200 0.79 -21.99 11.00
C VAL A 200 -0.15 -22.54 9.92
N VAL A 201 -1.41 -22.07 9.92
CA VAL A 201 -2.40 -22.55 8.95
C VAL A 201 -2.20 -21.92 7.57
N VAL A 202 -2.04 -20.59 7.52
CA VAL A 202 -1.73 -19.84 6.30
C VAL A 202 -0.50 -18.97 6.55
N SER A 203 0.46 -18.98 5.62
CA SER A 203 1.65 -18.12 5.67
C SER A 203 1.67 -17.17 4.48
N GLY A 204 1.58 -15.86 4.72
CA GLY A 204 1.84 -14.81 3.74
C GLY A 204 3.32 -14.50 3.61
N PHE A 205 4.15 -14.90 4.56
CA PHE A 205 5.59 -14.72 4.49
C PHE A 205 6.21 -15.70 3.49
N ASP A 206 6.74 -15.18 2.38
CA ASP A 206 7.53 -15.95 1.43
C ASP A 206 8.96 -16.12 1.97
N PRO A 207 9.37 -17.34 2.37
CA PRO A 207 10.67 -17.55 3.02
C PRO A 207 11.89 -17.34 2.11
N GLY A 208 11.69 -17.20 0.80
CA GLY A 208 12.73 -16.84 -0.17
C GLY A 208 12.98 -15.34 -0.26
N GLN A 209 12.20 -14.52 0.45
CA GLN A 209 12.31 -13.07 0.52
C GLN A 209 12.63 -12.60 1.94
N GLY A 210 13.11 -11.38 2.08
CA GLY A 210 13.11 -10.70 3.38
C GLY A 210 11.70 -10.26 3.78
N SER A 211 11.44 -10.08 5.07
CA SER A 211 10.12 -9.60 5.51
C SER A 211 9.79 -8.21 4.97
N THR A 212 10.79 -7.36 4.72
CA THR A 212 10.64 -6.02 4.12
C THR A 212 10.59 -6.02 2.59
N THR A 213 10.62 -7.19 1.94
CA THR A 213 10.52 -7.34 0.49
C THR A 213 9.41 -8.30 0.06
N ASN A 214 8.52 -8.69 0.98
CA ASN A 214 7.34 -9.51 0.70
C ASN A 214 6.19 -8.63 0.18
N PHE A 215 6.32 -8.13 -1.03
CA PHE A 215 5.37 -7.24 -1.69
C PHE A 215 4.25 -7.97 -2.42
N TYR A 216 3.19 -7.26 -2.78
CA TYR A 216 2.12 -7.73 -3.66
C TYR A 216 1.46 -9.02 -3.18
N LEU A 217 1.00 -9.04 -1.94
CA LEU A 217 0.27 -10.14 -1.35
C LEU A 217 -1.12 -9.69 -0.89
N GLY A 218 -2.11 -10.54 -1.10
CA GLY A 218 -3.46 -10.24 -0.66
C GLY A 218 -4.24 -11.48 -0.22
N ILE A 219 -5.02 -11.33 0.85
CA ILE A 219 -6.03 -12.31 1.25
C ILE A 219 -7.33 -11.58 1.51
N ARG A 220 -8.41 -12.00 0.84
CA ARG A 220 -9.71 -11.41 1.08
C ARG A 220 -10.86 -12.42 1.00
N ASN A 221 -11.94 -12.12 1.72
CA ASN A 221 -13.17 -12.91 1.75
C ASN A 221 -12.97 -14.35 2.26
N LEU A 222 -12.34 -14.52 3.41
CA LEU A 222 -12.08 -15.84 3.99
C LEU A 222 -12.47 -15.93 5.46
N ASN A 223 -12.84 -17.13 5.90
CA ASN A 223 -12.79 -17.51 7.32
C ASN A 223 -11.56 -18.41 7.55
N ILE A 224 -10.80 -18.15 8.63
CA ILE A 224 -9.75 -19.04 9.11
C ILE A 224 -10.17 -19.56 10.48
N ASP A 225 -10.34 -20.87 10.62
CA ASP A 225 -10.96 -21.51 11.77
C ASP A 225 -9.98 -22.48 12.43
N THR A 226 -9.57 -22.17 13.66
CA THR A 226 -8.71 -23.02 14.48
C THR A 226 -9.45 -23.69 15.64
N THR A 227 -10.78 -23.60 15.71
CA THR A 227 -11.57 -24.06 16.85
C THR A 227 -11.48 -25.56 17.13
N ALA A 228 -11.09 -26.36 16.13
CA ALA A 228 -10.94 -27.80 16.28
C ALA A 228 -9.61 -28.23 16.91
N ALA A 229 -8.59 -27.38 16.89
CA ALA A 229 -7.27 -27.68 17.44
C ALA A 229 -7.27 -27.63 18.97
N ALA A 230 -6.29 -28.30 19.59
CA ALA A 230 -6.17 -28.34 21.05
C ALA A 230 -5.90 -26.93 21.63
N THR A 231 -6.60 -26.57 22.70
CA THR A 231 -6.57 -25.23 23.27
C THR A 231 -5.27 -24.87 23.97
N ASP A 232 -4.50 -25.84 24.41
CA ASP A 232 -3.21 -25.69 25.05
C ASP A 232 -2.03 -25.56 24.05
N ASN A 233 -2.26 -25.91 22.79
CA ASN A 233 -1.31 -25.67 21.73
C ASN A 233 -1.35 -24.21 21.26
N THR A 234 -0.21 -23.64 20.91
CA THR A 234 -0.14 -22.38 20.16
C THR A 234 -0.39 -22.67 18.69
N ILE A 235 -1.48 -22.15 18.16
CA ILE A 235 -1.82 -22.26 16.73
C ILE A 235 -1.91 -20.86 16.14
N TYR A 236 -1.15 -20.60 15.08
CA TYR A 236 -1.17 -19.37 14.35
C TYR A 236 -2.12 -19.52 13.15
N ALA A 237 -3.24 -18.79 13.14
CA ALA A 237 -4.18 -18.87 12.04
C ALA A 237 -3.56 -18.28 10.75
N LEU A 238 -2.83 -17.18 10.87
CA LEU A 238 -2.13 -16.52 9.76
C LEU A 238 -0.78 -15.97 10.22
N ASN A 239 0.32 -16.28 9.50
CA ASN A 239 1.54 -15.47 9.55
C ASN A 239 1.50 -14.42 8.44
N TRP A 240 1.59 -13.12 8.83
CA TRP A 240 1.47 -11.99 7.91
C TRP A 240 2.65 -11.03 8.02
N ALA A 241 3.88 -11.56 7.93
CA ALA A 241 5.11 -10.78 7.89
C ALA A 241 5.38 -10.30 6.46
N VAL A 242 4.73 -9.21 6.07
CA VAL A 242 4.67 -8.69 4.70
C VAL A 242 5.00 -7.21 4.63
N SER A 243 5.16 -6.70 3.41
CA SER A 243 5.59 -5.32 3.12
C SER A 243 4.50 -4.52 2.40
N GLN A 244 4.90 -3.49 1.67
CA GLN A 244 4.00 -2.60 0.94
C GLN A 244 3.23 -3.35 -0.16
N ALA A 245 2.16 -2.74 -0.66
CA ALA A 245 1.26 -3.33 -1.65
C ALA A 245 0.65 -4.67 -1.21
N THR A 246 0.38 -4.82 0.10
CA THR A 246 -0.26 -6.00 0.67
C THR A 246 -1.55 -5.66 1.36
N ASN A 247 -2.49 -6.62 1.44
CA ASN A 247 -3.77 -6.37 2.08
C ASN A 247 -4.38 -7.63 2.72
N LEU A 248 -5.06 -7.42 3.85
CA LEU A 248 -6.05 -8.33 4.41
C LEU A 248 -7.38 -7.61 4.46
N ILE A 249 -8.40 -8.14 3.78
CA ILE A 249 -9.71 -7.48 3.69
C ILE A 249 -10.83 -8.51 3.83
N ASN A 250 -11.78 -8.24 4.73
CA ASN A 250 -12.92 -9.12 4.98
C ASN A 250 -12.48 -10.56 5.32
N VAL A 251 -11.59 -10.68 6.33
CA VAL A 251 -11.10 -11.96 6.85
C VAL A 251 -11.59 -12.16 8.28
N ASN A 252 -12.20 -13.31 8.55
CA ASN A 252 -12.71 -13.66 9.87
C ASN A 252 -11.85 -14.76 10.50
N PHE A 253 -11.34 -14.51 11.70
CA PHE A 253 -10.57 -15.47 12.49
C PHE A 253 -11.46 -16.05 13.61
N LYS A 254 -11.68 -17.36 13.54
CA LYS A 254 -12.40 -18.11 14.57
C LYS A 254 -11.42 -18.95 15.34
N LEU A 255 -11.02 -18.47 16.51
CA LEU A 255 -10.05 -19.14 17.37
C LEU A 255 -10.78 -19.93 18.45
N ALA A 256 -10.17 -21.00 18.96
CA ALA A 256 -10.78 -21.75 20.05
C ALA A 256 -10.91 -20.86 21.30
N PRO A 257 -12.07 -20.87 22.00
CA PRO A 257 -12.24 -20.09 23.22
C PRO A 257 -11.24 -20.51 24.31
N ASN A 258 -10.72 -19.54 25.06
CA ASN A 258 -9.78 -19.77 26.17
C ASN A 258 -8.56 -20.64 25.76
N SER A 259 -8.04 -20.41 24.57
CA SER A 259 -6.89 -21.15 24.02
C SER A 259 -5.66 -20.26 23.88
N ASN A 260 -4.51 -20.90 23.58
CA ASN A 260 -3.26 -20.23 23.22
C ASN A 260 -3.21 -19.86 21.72
N HIS A 261 -4.35 -19.86 21.02
CA HIS A 261 -4.37 -19.59 19.59
C HIS A 261 -4.18 -18.09 19.30
N VAL A 262 -3.48 -17.78 18.20
CA VAL A 262 -3.19 -16.43 17.71
C VAL A 262 -3.84 -16.28 16.33
N GLY A 263 -4.55 -15.16 16.13
CA GLY A 263 -5.18 -14.87 14.85
C GLY A 263 -4.17 -14.51 13.78
N ILE A 264 -3.49 -13.40 13.96
CA ILE A 264 -2.46 -12.92 13.04
C ILE A 264 -1.15 -12.81 13.82
N GLU A 265 -0.11 -13.46 13.30
CA GLU A 265 1.27 -13.29 13.72
C GLU A 265 2.07 -12.63 12.60
N MET A 266 3.18 -11.95 12.94
CA MET A 266 4.08 -11.33 11.98
C MET A 266 5.51 -11.78 12.28
N ASP A 267 5.82 -13.05 11.99
CA ASP A 267 7.16 -13.62 12.12
C ASP A 267 7.83 -13.73 10.74
N GLY A 268 8.72 -12.80 10.46
CA GLY A 268 9.62 -12.80 9.29
C GLY A 268 11.03 -13.29 9.59
N GLY A 269 11.18 -14.06 10.67
CA GLY A 269 12.49 -14.57 11.10
C GLY A 269 13.41 -13.44 11.61
N SER A 270 14.69 -13.49 11.27
CA SER A 270 15.70 -12.53 11.76
C SER A 270 15.52 -11.10 11.21
N GLY A 271 14.66 -10.89 10.23
CA GLY A 271 14.40 -9.59 9.58
C GLY A 271 13.27 -8.79 10.22
N GLY A 272 12.63 -9.30 11.27
CA GLY A 272 11.42 -8.67 11.84
C GLY A 272 10.15 -9.00 11.05
N GLY A 273 9.06 -8.28 11.31
CA GLY A 273 7.74 -8.59 10.78
C GLY A 273 7.36 -7.96 9.45
N GLY A 274 8.18 -7.07 8.90
CA GLY A 274 7.91 -6.44 7.58
C GLY A 274 7.69 -4.93 7.63
N SER A 275 7.21 -4.37 6.52
CA SER A 275 6.94 -2.94 6.29
C SER A 275 5.58 -2.72 5.61
N GLY A 276 4.54 -3.43 6.05
CA GLY A 276 3.19 -3.33 5.50
C GLY A 276 2.55 -1.96 5.76
N THR A 277 1.51 -1.64 4.99
CA THR A 277 0.84 -0.34 5.08
C THR A 277 -0.62 -0.43 5.49
N PHE A 278 -1.31 -1.53 5.15
CA PHE A 278 -2.76 -1.60 5.33
C PHE A 278 -3.30 -2.99 5.63
N MET A 279 -4.25 -3.07 6.57
CA MET A 279 -5.21 -4.17 6.70
C MET A 279 -6.53 -3.65 7.27
N GLY A 280 -7.64 -4.30 6.96
CA GLY A 280 -8.93 -3.84 7.44
C GLY A 280 -10.09 -4.81 7.23
N ASP A 281 -11.24 -4.44 7.81
CA ASP A 281 -12.49 -5.21 7.74
C ASP A 281 -12.30 -6.64 8.29
N LEU A 282 -11.73 -6.75 9.50
CA LEU A 282 -11.39 -8.02 10.14
C LEU A 282 -12.33 -8.33 11.31
N THR A 283 -12.65 -9.61 11.49
CA THR A 283 -13.36 -10.08 12.69
C THR A 283 -12.56 -11.18 13.37
N ILE A 284 -12.32 -11.05 14.67
CA ILE A 284 -11.53 -12.01 15.45
C ILE A 284 -12.33 -12.44 16.67
N SER A 285 -12.45 -13.72 16.90
CA SER A 285 -13.20 -14.26 18.04
C SER A 285 -12.47 -15.40 18.74
N GLY A 286 -12.38 -15.33 20.07
CA GLY A 286 -11.67 -16.32 20.90
C GLY A 286 -10.16 -16.16 20.84
N GLY A 287 -9.44 -17.11 21.44
CA GLY A 287 -7.97 -17.14 21.42
C GLY A 287 -7.29 -16.28 22.47
N LEU A 288 -5.96 -16.33 22.45
CA LEU A 288 -5.09 -15.55 23.32
C LEU A 288 -4.82 -14.15 22.75
N ILE A 289 -4.41 -14.07 21.46
CA ILE A 289 -4.08 -12.82 20.78
C ILE A 289 -4.80 -12.76 19.45
N GLY A 290 -5.47 -11.64 19.19
CA GLY A 290 -6.09 -11.38 17.90
C GLY A 290 -5.07 -11.03 16.83
N ILE A 291 -4.32 -9.96 17.06
CA ILE A 291 -3.23 -9.49 16.17
C ILE A 291 -1.98 -9.33 17.02
N GLN A 292 -0.94 -10.08 16.69
CA GLN A 292 0.40 -9.92 17.23
C GLN A 292 1.20 -9.06 16.27
N LEU A 293 1.20 -7.75 16.51
CA LEU A 293 1.82 -6.77 15.61
C LEU A 293 3.33 -6.71 15.83
N ASN A 294 4.07 -7.09 14.81
CA ASN A 294 5.52 -6.96 14.71
C ASN A 294 5.84 -6.47 13.30
N ASN A 295 5.81 -5.16 13.08
CA ASN A 295 5.97 -4.56 11.75
C ASN A 295 6.40 -3.11 11.89
N GLN A 296 7.00 -2.53 10.85
CA GLN A 296 7.47 -1.14 10.91
C GLN A 296 6.32 -0.14 11.09
N GLN A 297 5.27 -0.27 10.28
CA GLN A 297 4.15 0.65 10.29
C GLN A 297 2.88 -0.02 9.75
N TYR A 298 1.71 0.46 10.22
CA TYR A 298 0.42 0.03 9.68
C TYR A 298 -0.68 1.09 9.84
N SER A 299 -1.62 1.10 8.90
CA SER A 299 -2.99 1.55 9.10
C SER A 299 -3.89 0.32 9.22
N ILE A 300 -4.56 0.18 10.35
CA ILE A 300 -5.46 -0.95 10.64
C ILE A 300 -6.85 -0.39 10.91
N LYS A 301 -7.82 -0.71 10.06
CA LYS A 301 -9.16 -0.17 10.19
C LYS A 301 -10.23 -1.23 10.33
N ASN A 302 -11.32 -0.89 11.03
CA ASN A 302 -12.54 -1.69 11.12
C ASN A 302 -12.25 -3.13 11.55
N VAL A 303 -11.71 -3.29 12.75
CA VAL A 303 -11.41 -4.60 13.35
C VAL A 303 -12.34 -4.84 14.52
N LYS A 304 -13.01 -5.99 14.53
CA LYS A 304 -13.86 -6.41 15.61
C LYS A 304 -13.25 -7.59 16.36
N CYS A 305 -12.94 -7.37 17.64
CA CYS A 305 -12.48 -8.42 18.57
C CYS A 305 -13.56 -8.80 19.56
N THR A 306 -13.83 -10.10 19.74
CA THR A 306 -14.85 -10.57 20.69
C THR A 306 -14.33 -11.77 21.46
N ASN A 307 -14.37 -11.72 22.81
CA ASN A 307 -13.91 -12.81 23.70
C ASN A 307 -12.46 -13.25 23.41
N VAL A 308 -11.57 -12.32 23.12
CA VAL A 308 -10.13 -12.53 22.92
C VAL A 308 -9.43 -12.05 24.19
N ALA A 309 -8.37 -12.73 24.65
CA ALA A 309 -7.67 -12.25 25.84
C ALA A 309 -6.98 -10.89 25.57
N THR A 310 -6.28 -10.76 24.43
CA THR A 310 -5.72 -9.49 23.94
C THR A 310 -6.10 -9.30 22.48
N CYS A 311 -6.80 -8.22 22.14
CA CYS A 311 -7.18 -7.97 20.74
C CYS A 311 -5.95 -7.68 19.87
N ILE A 312 -5.10 -6.73 20.30
CA ILE A 312 -3.89 -6.34 19.58
C ILE A 312 -2.72 -6.29 20.57
N ALA A 313 -1.73 -7.14 20.38
CA ALA A 313 -0.48 -7.14 21.14
C ALA A 313 0.64 -6.59 20.26
N ILE A 314 1.27 -5.49 20.65
CA ILE A 314 2.37 -4.88 19.90
C ILE A 314 3.69 -5.42 20.45
N GLN A 315 4.40 -6.18 19.62
CA GLN A 315 5.76 -6.65 19.92
C GLN A 315 6.82 -5.66 19.45
N HIS A 316 6.58 -5.06 18.28
CA HIS A 316 7.44 -4.03 17.71
C HIS A 316 6.67 -3.24 16.64
N CYS A 317 6.77 -1.91 16.69
CA CYS A 317 6.19 -1.03 15.69
C CYS A 317 6.85 0.36 15.77
N PHE A 318 7.09 1.01 14.63
CA PHE A 318 7.54 2.39 14.65
C PHE A 318 6.35 3.35 14.73
N VAL A 319 5.32 3.09 13.93
CA VAL A 319 4.11 3.89 13.96
C VAL A 319 2.90 3.07 13.49
N VAL A 320 1.77 3.21 14.17
CA VAL A 320 0.53 2.56 13.79
C VAL A 320 -0.67 3.46 14.04
N THR A 321 -1.62 3.41 13.12
CA THR A 321 -2.93 4.05 13.27
C THR A 321 -4.02 2.99 13.25
N PHE A 322 -4.72 2.87 14.37
CA PHE A 322 -5.91 2.05 14.54
C PHE A 322 -7.15 2.92 14.39
N GLN A 323 -8.00 2.58 13.44
CA GLN A 323 -9.24 3.31 13.18
C GLN A 323 -10.44 2.38 13.26
N GLN A 324 -11.44 2.72 14.08
CA GLN A 324 -12.67 1.93 14.23
C GLN A 324 -12.40 0.49 14.73
N ILE A 325 -11.69 0.38 15.84
CA ILE A 325 -11.47 -0.89 16.53
C ILE A 325 -12.61 -1.10 17.52
N ASP A 326 -13.32 -2.21 17.38
CA ASP A 326 -14.45 -2.63 18.24
C ASP A 326 -14.00 -3.81 19.11
N CYS A 327 -13.72 -3.54 20.36
CA CYS A 327 -13.33 -4.54 21.37
C CYS A 327 -14.50 -4.86 22.29
N ASN A 328 -14.93 -6.12 22.31
CA ASN A 328 -16.03 -6.57 23.15
C ASN A 328 -15.62 -7.77 24.00
N ASN A 329 -15.70 -7.62 25.32
CA ASN A 329 -15.31 -8.64 26.30
C ASN A 329 -13.87 -9.15 26.06
N VAL A 330 -12.90 -8.25 26.13
CA VAL A 330 -11.47 -8.54 25.96
C VAL A 330 -10.69 -8.16 27.22
N GLY A 331 -9.58 -8.87 27.51
CA GLY A 331 -8.70 -8.50 28.63
C GLY A 331 -8.00 -7.16 28.35
N ALA A 332 -7.37 -7.02 27.19
CA ALA A 332 -6.81 -5.76 26.68
C ALA A 332 -7.22 -5.52 25.23
N CYS A 333 -7.61 -4.28 24.89
CA CYS A 333 -7.85 -3.92 23.49
C CYS A 333 -6.52 -3.74 22.76
N ILE A 334 -5.61 -2.93 23.30
CA ILE A 334 -4.24 -2.77 22.82
C ILE A 334 -3.28 -3.01 23.98
N ASP A 335 -2.33 -3.90 23.81
CA ASP A 335 -1.25 -4.18 24.75
C ASP A 335 0.10 -3.80 24.10
N LEU A 336 0.77 -2.79 24.63
CA LEU A 336 2.07 -2.30 24.18
C LEU A 336 3.24 -3.13 24.76
N GLY A 337 2.92 -4.08 25.67
CA GLY A 337 3.94 -4.93 26.29
C GLY A 337 4.93 -4.16 27.16
N GLN A 338 6.18 -4.18 26.75
CA GLN A 338 7.27 -3.52 27.46
C GLN A 338 7.48 -2.08 26.95
N GLU A 339 8.17 -1.27 27.73
CA GLU A 339 8.62 0.06 27.31
C GLU A 339 9.48 -0.04 26.02
N ASP A 340 9.39 0.95 25.14
CA ASP A 340 10.17 1.13 23.93
C ASP A 340 9.94 0.09 22.79
N VAL A 341 8.85 -0.66 22.80
CA VAL A 341 8.52 -1.56 21.67
C VAL A 341 7.73 -0.85 20.57
N ALA A 342 7.04 0.24 20.90
CA ALA A 342 6.28 1.05 19.94
C ALA A 342 6.81 2.49 19.92
N GLY A 343 6.88 3.07 18.75
CA GLY A 343 7.14 4.51 18.57
C GLY A 343 5.87 5.32 18.80
N GLY A 344 4.96 5.33 17.85
CA GLY A 344 3.70 6.08 17.91
C GLY A 344 2.48 5.20 17.68
N VAL A 345 1.46 5.37 18.54
CA VAL A 345 0.20 4.62 18.48
C VAL A 345 -0.98 5.59 18.47
N ASN A 346 -1.77 5.56 17.41
CA ASN A 346 -3.03 6.29 17.31
C ASN A 346 -4.20 5.31 17.44
N LEU A 347 -5.19 5.61 18.27
CA LEU A 347 -6.47 4.90 18.35
C LEU A 347 -7.60 5.90 18.15
N ILE A 348 -8.32 5.76 17.03
CA ILE A 348 -9.30 6.73 16.57
C ILE A 348 -10.66 6.07 16.39
N ASP A 349 -11.74 6.77 16.78
CA ASP A 349 -13.12 6.35 16.50
C ASP A 349 -13.45 4.93 16.94
N SER A 350 -12.93 4.51 18.08
CA SER A 350 -12.93 3.12 18.52
C SER A 350 -13.87 2.90 19.69
N TRP A 351 -14.26 1.62 19.89
CA TRP A 351 -15.21 1.23 20.91
C TRP A 351 -14.67 0.10 21.77
N CYS A 352 -14.83 0.23 23.09
CA CYS A 352 -14.44 -0.80 24.06
C CYS A 352 -15.59 -1.05 25.04
N ASP A 353 -16.15 -2.24 25.01
CA ASP A 353 -17.24 -2.66 25.89
C ASP A 353 -16.83 -3.93 26.65
N GLY A 354 -16.82 -3.89 27.97
CA GLY A 354 -16.36 -5.01 28.79
C GLY A 354 -14.86 -5.28 28.68
N CYS A 355 -14.04 -4.27 28.39
CA CYS A 355 -12.58 -4.42 28.34
C CYS A 355 -11.96 -4.34 29.73
N GLY A 356 -10.96 -5.19 30.01
CA GLY A 356 -10.14 -5.03 31.21
C GLY A 356 -9.33 -3.73 31.16
N VAL A 357 -8.74 -3.43 29.99
CA VAL A 357 -8.04 -2.17 29.71
C VAL A 357 -8.12 -1.85 28.22
N VAL A 358 -8.24 -0.56 27.87
CA VAL A 358 -8.23 -0.14 26.46
C VAL A 358 -6.81 -0.13 25.93
N VAL A 359 -5.88 0.62 26.55
CA VAL A 359 -4.45 0.64 26.21
C VAL A 359 -3.63 0.32 27.44
N ASN A 360 -2.86 -0.77 27.40
CA ASN A 360 -1.93 -1.19 28.42
C ASN A 360 -0.49 -0.97 27.98
N GLY A 361 0.29 -0.22 28.74
CA GLY A 361 1.70 0.07 28.47
C GLY A 361 1.98 1.52 28.15
N SER A 362 3.25 1.84 27.90
CA SER A 362 3.76 3.19 27.69
C SER A 362 4.41 3.33 26.33
N SER A 363 4.00 4.35 25.57
CA SER A 363 4.58 4.79 24.31
C SER A 363 4.09 6.21 24.01
N SER A 364 4.42 6.75 22.82
CA SER A 364 3.70 7.91 22.32
C SER A 364 2.30 7.48 21.87
N VAL A 365 1.28 7.90 22.62
CA VAL A 365 -0.11 7.45 22.42
C VAL A 365 -1.02 8.63 22.17
N VAL A 366 -1.84 8.56 21.12
CA VAL A 366 -2.94 9.48 20.86
C VAL A 366 -4.26 8.71 20.79
N LEU A 367 -5.21 9.12 21.61
CA LEU A 367 -6.58 8.59 21.63
C LEU A 367 -7.55 9.68 21.20
N GLU A 368 -8.34 9.42 20.18
CA GLU A 368 -9.36 10.38 19.73
C GLU A 368 -10.71 9.69 19.52
N ASN A 369 -11.74 10.21 20.18
CA ASN A 369 -13.10 9.72 20.05
C ASN A 369 -13.22 8.21 20.37
N VAL A 370 -12.64 7.78 21.49
CA VAL A 370 -12.68 6.40 21.98
C VAL A 370 -13.79 6.26 23.00
N VAL A 371 -14.80 5.47 22.69
CA VAL A 371 -15.95 5.22 23.56
C VAL A 371 -15.69 4.01 24.44
N VAL A 372 -15.87 4.16 25.74
CA VAL A 372 -15.59 3.12 26.74
C VAL A 372 -16.83 2.86 27.59
N ALA A 373 -17.30 1.62 27.59
CA ALA A 373 -18.45 1.17 28.35
C ALA A 373 -18.08 -0.09 29.17
N ASP A 374 -18.59 -0.18 30.38
CA ASP A 374 -18.43 -1.33 31.30
C ASP A 374 -17.01 -1.92 31.36
N SER A 375 -16.01 -1.03 31.25
CA SER A 375 -14.59 -1.39 31.12
C SER A 375 -13.78 -0.90 32.33
N GLY A 376 -12.57 -1.43 32.48
CA GLY A 376 -11.59 -0.99 33.45
C GLY A 376 -10.92 0.34 33.05
N SER A 377 -9.59 0.41 33.10
CA SER A 377 -8.81 1.60 32.74
C SER A 377 -8.85 1.88 31.25
N THR A 378 -8.92 3.17 30.86
CA THR A 378 -8.70 3.58 29.45
C THR A 378 -7.23 3.52 29.11
N VAL A 379 -6.34 4.05 29.95
CA VAL A 379 -4.89 3.92 29.80
C VAL A 379 -4.27 3.48 31.10
N LEU A 380 -3.59 2.33 31.08
CA LEU A 380 -2.88 1.75 32.23
C LEU A 380 -1.39 1.67 31.93
N VAL A 381 -0.56 2.31 32.74
CA VAL A 381 0.91 2.28 32.58
C VAL A 381 1.55 1.76 33.85
N ASN A 382 2.31 0.68 33.79
CA ASN A 382 2.98 0.04 34.92
C ASN A 382 2.04 -0.17 36.13
N GLY A 383 0.78 -0.58 35.86
CA GLY A 383 -0.24 -0.79 36.88
C GLY A 383 -0.84 0.50 37.46
N THR A 384 -0.47 1.66 36.93
CA THR A 384 -1.04 2.97 37.32
C THR A 384 -2.07 3.41 36.30
N ASP A 385 -3.26 3.75 36.77
CA ASP A 385 -4.36 4.27 35.96
C ASP A 385 -4.10 5.73 35.59
N LEU A 386 -3.71 6.00 34.34
CA LEU A 386 -3.48 7.36 33.83
C LEU A 386 -4.75 8.02 33.31
N LEU A 387 -5.67 7.20 32.78
CA LEU A 387 -6.92 7.69 32.22
C LEU A 387 -8.01 6.66 32.39
N SER A 388 -9.16 7.09 32.84
CA SER A 388 -10.37 6.28 32.96
C SER A 388 -11.57 6.94 32.29
N GLY A 389 -12.49 6.13 31.77
CA GLY A 389 -13.75 6.57 31.18
C GLY A 389 -13.64 6.92 29.69
N SER A 390 -14.75 7.35 29.14
CA SER A 390 -14.93 7.57 27.68
C SER A 390 -14.34 8.89 27.20
N LEU A 391 -13.80 8.86 25.99
CA LEU A 391 -13.24 10.00 25.26
C LEU A 391 -14.15 10.44 24.09
N GLU A 392 -15.45 10.20 24.16
CA GLU A 392 -16.37 10.63 23.11
C GLU A 392 -16.20 12.13 22.81
N GLY A 393 -15.89 12.47 21.55
CA GLY A 393 -15.66 13.85 21.12
C GLY A 393 -14.47 14.55 21.80
N LYS A 394 -13.45 13.79 22.21
CA LYS A 394 -12.24 14.31 22.85
C LYS A 394 -10.99 13.70 22.26
N THR A 395 -9.88 14.43 22.35
CA THR A 395 -8.53 13.97 22.02
C THR A 395 -7.68 13.99 23.29
N TRP A 396 -6.92 12.91 23.53
CA TRP A 396 -5.97 12.79 24.64
C TRP A 396 -4.64 12.26 24.14
N ALA A 397 -3.52 12.78 24.68
CA ALA A 397 -2.19 12.38 24.27
C ALA A 397 -1.26 12.13 25.42
N LEU A 398 -0.32 11.20 25.21
CA LEU A 398 0.83 10.87 26.06
C LEU A 398 2.08 10.98 25.18
N GLY A 399 3.09 11.74 25.60
CA GLY A 399 4.35 11.89 24.86
C GLY A 399 4.75 13.35 24.62
N HIS A 400 5.48 13.61 23.54
CA HIS A 400 5.96 14.93 23.18
C HIS A 400 4.91 15.68 22.36
N VAL A 401 4.47 16.82 22.87
CA VAL A 401 3.46 17.67 22.22
C VAL A 401 4.05 19.03 21.93
N TYR A 402 3.89 19.51 20.70
CA TYR A 402 4.20 20.87 20.30
C TYR A 402 2.89 21.64 20.09
N ASN A 403 2.75 22.69 20.85
CA ASN A 403 1.72 23.72 20.70
C ASN A 403 2.45 25.03 21.02
N ASP A 404 3.09 25.61 20.01
CA ASP A 404 4.13 26.66 20.05
C ASP A 404 5.50 26.14 20.57
N ASP A 405 5.54 25.60 21.77
CA ASP A 405 6.76 25.06 22.40
C ASP A 405 6.61 23.56 22.74
N LEU A 406 7.74 22.86 22.83
CA LEU A 406 7.77 21.46 23.27
C LEU A 406 7.29 21.32 24.72
N THR A 407 6.32 20.48 24.94
CA THR A 407 5.86 20.02 26.25
C THR A 407 5.86 18.49 26.28
N ILE A 408 6.48 17.89 27.28
CA ILE A 408 6.40 16.45 27.55
C ILE A 408 5.21 16.23 28.47
N VAL A 409 4.20 15.47 27.99
CA VAL A 409 2.96 15.25 28.73
C VAL A 409 2.85 13.81 29.21
N ASN A 410 2.49 13.65 30.48
CA ASN A 410 2.16 12.36 31.09
C ASN A 410 0.64 12.10 31.04
N GLY A 411 0.04 12.44 29.88
CA GLY A 411 -1.38 12.40 29.61
C GLY A 411 -2.06 13.76 29.76
N THR A 412 -2.54 14.29 28.64
CA THR A 412 -3.30 15.54 28.60
C THR A 412 -4.36 15.54 27.51
N PHE A 413 -5.42 16.32 27.71
CA PHE A 413 -6.40 16.57 26.66
C PHE A 413 -5.88 17.62 25.70
N LEU A 414 -6.02 17.33 24.42
CA LEU A 414 -5.74 18.25 23.31
C LEU A 414 -7.04 18.80 22.75
N PRO A 415 -7.00 19.89 21.96
CA PRO A 415 -8.14 20.33 21.18
C PRO A 415 -8.69 19.18 20.32
N TYR A 416 -9.99 19.02 20.26
CA TYR A 416 -10.62 18.02 19.42
C TYR A 416 -10.71 18.52 17.98
N THR A 417 -10.24 17.72 17.03
CA THR A 417 -10.22 18.06 15.61
C THR A 417 -11.61 18.39 15.08
N ASN A 418 -11.76 19.53 14.42
CA ASN A 418 -12.98 19.86 13.70
C ASN A 418 -13.02 19.10 12.36
N ARG A 419 -13.62 17.91 12.36
CA ARG A 419 -13.60 16.99 11.22
C ARG A 419 -14.42 17.45 10.01
N GLY A 420 -15.41 18.34 10.20
CA GLY A 420 -16.22 18.88 9.12
C GLY A 420 -16.67 17.84 8.09
N SER A 421 -16.33 18.05 6.83
CA SER A 421 -16.67 17.16 5.71
C SER A 421 -15.91 15.84 5.69
N LEU A 422 -14.94 15.63 6.58
CA LEU A 422 -14.18 14.37 6.71
C LEU A 422 -14.94 13.31 7.51
N ALA A 423 -15.94 13.73 8.31
CA ALA A 423 -16.70 12.82 9.17
C ALA A 423 -17.91 12.20 8.47
N ASP A 424 -18.23 10.96 8.83
CA ASP A 424 -19.48 10.30 8.50
C ASP A 424 -20.65 10.89 9.30
N GLN A 425 -21.87 10.40 9.07
CA GLN A 425 -23.08 10.83 9.78
C GLN A 425 -23.04 10.58 11.30
N ASN A 426 -22.10 9.75 11.79
CA ASN A 426 -21.91 9.46 13.22
C ASN A 426 -20.78 10.30 13.84
N GLY A 427 -20.21 11.23 13.09
CA GLY A 427 -19.09 12.07 13.53
C GLY A 427 -17.73 11.38 13.53
N ARG A 428 -17.60 10.19 12.92
CA ARG A 428 -16.34 9.45 12.78
C ARG A 428 -15.69 9.77 11.44
N TYR A 429 -14.38 9.73 11.34
CA TYR A 429 -13.72 9.81 10.05
C TYR A 429 -14.28 8.76 9.09
N TYR A 430 -14.65 9.22 7.90
CA TYR A 430 -15.30 8.38 6.91
C TYR A 430 -14.39 7.24 6.47
N THR A 431 -14.96 6.03 6.35
CA THR A 431 -14.30 4.86 5.79
C THR A 431 -15.19 4.22 4.73
N LYS A 432 -14.58 3.63 3.73
CA LYS A 432 -15.27 2.90 2.66
C LYS A 432 -14.68 1.49 2.55
N PRO A 433 -15.51 0.42 2.56
CA PRO A 433 -15.01 -0.90 2.24
C PRO A 433 -14.65 -1.00 0.75
N GLN A 434 -13.64 -1.80 0.43
CA GLN A 434 -13.29 -2.08 -0.98
C GLN A 434 -14.48 -2.67 -1.72
N PRO A 435 -14.89 -2.12 -2.88
CA PRO A 435 -15.99 -2.64 -3.66
C PRO A 435 -15.75 -4.08 -4.12
N GLN A 436 -16.64 -5.01 -3.75
CA GLN A 436 -16.56 -6.43 -4.14
C GLN A 436 -17.54 -6.77 -5.26
N TYR A 437 -18.51 -5.91 -5.53
CA TYR A 437 -19.58 -6.11 -6.52
C TYR A 437 -20.26 -7.48 -6.41
N ALA A 438 -20.32 -8.05 -5.21
CA ALA A 438 -20.76 -9.42 -4.96
C ALA A 438 -22.21 -9.70 -5.41
N ASN A 439 -23.04 -8.67 -5.40
CA ASN A 439 -24.44 -8.72 -5.82
C ASN A 439 -24.66 -8.54 -7.33
N LEU A 440 -23.60 -8.26 -8.11
CA LEU A 440 -23.71 -8.12 -9.55
C LEU A 440 -23.49 -9.45 -10.27
N PRO A 441 -24.30 -9.76 -11.31
CA PRO A 441 -24.07 -10.94 -12.15
C PRO A 441 -22.82 -10.72 -13.03
N VAL A 442 -22.19 -11.81 -13.48
CA VAL A 442 -21.02 -11.74 -14.38
C VAL A 442 -21.30 -10.93 -15.65
N SER A 443 -22.56 -10.93 -16.14
CA SER A 443 -22.96 -10.10 -17.29
C SER A 443 -22.90 -8.60 -17.07
N ALA A 444 -22.74 -8.14 -15.82
CA ALA A 444 -22.49 -6.74 -15.50
C ALA A 444 -21.03 -6.33 -15.75
N PHE A 445 -20.13 -7.28 -16.01
CA PHE A 445 -18.71 -7.03 -16.25
C PHE A 445 -18.41 -7.12 -17.75
N VAL A 446 -17.52 -6.25 -18.22
CA VAL A 446 -17.00 -6.23 -19.58
C VAL A 446 -15.48 -6.25 -19.53
N SER A 447 -14.88 -7.31 -20.09
CA SER A 447 -13.44 -7.41 -20.25
C SER A 447 -12.93 -6.44 -21.32
N VAL A 448 -11.89 -5.68 -21.02
CA VAL A 448 -11.27 -4.80 -22.01
C VAL A 448 -10.68 -5.58 -23.19
N LYS A 449 -10.27 -6.84 -22.96
CA LYS A 449 -9.76 -7.72 -24.03
C LYS A 449 -10.84 -8.13 -25.02
N ASP A 450 -12.08 -8.29 -24.58
CA ASP A 450 -13.22 -8.57 -25.48
C ASP A 450 -13.55 -7.39 -26.41
N CYS A 451 -13.08 -6.21 -26.04
CA CYS A 451 -13.29 -4.96 -26.78
C CYS A 451 -12.03 -4.51 -27.56
N GLY A 452 -11.06 -5.39 -27.69
CA GLY A 452 -9.90 -5.19 -28.57
C GLY A 452 -8.61 -4.74 -27.90
N ALA A 453 -8.60 -4.53 -26.58
CA ALA A 453 -7.36 -4.31 -25.85
C ALA A 453 -6.56 -5.63 -25.77
N THR A 454 -5.25 -5.55 -25.90
CA THR A 454 -4.36 -6.72 -25.95
C THR A 454 -3.73 -7.00 -24.59
N GLY A 455 -3.20 -5.97 -23.95
CA GLY A 455 -2.49 -6.08 -22.66
C GLY A 455 -1.22 -6.92 -22.75
N ASP A 456 -0.52 -6.86 -23.90
CA ASP A 456 0.67 -7.65 -24.21
C ASP A 456 2.00 -6.89 -23.93
N GLY A 457 1.95 -5.66 -23.42
CA GLY A 457 3.09 -4.81 -23.18
C GLY A 457 3.77 -4.27 -24.44
N GLN A 458 3.16 -4.42 -25.61
CA GLN A 458 3.71 -4.00 -26.91
C GLN A 458 2.71 -3.20 -27.75
N THR A 459 1.46 -3.64 -27.76
CA THR A 459 0.39 -3.03 -28.58
C THR A 459 -0.11 -1.76 -27.90
N ASP A 460 -0.33 -0.70 -28.67
CA ASP A 460 -1.02 0.51 -28.19
C ASP A 460 -2.51 0.23 -27.99
N ASP A 461 -2.91 0.12 -26.73
CA ASP A 461 -4.29 -0.17 -26.33
C ASP A 461 -5.15 1.10 -26.12
N THR A 462 -4.60 2.31 -26.37
CA THR A 462 -5.24 3.58 -26.04
C THR A 462 -6.66 3.70 -26.55
N GLU A 463 -6.87 3.44 -27.85
CA GLU A 463 -8.18 3.63 -28.48
C GLU A 463 -9.20 2.59 -27.99
N ALA A 464 -8.78 1.34 -27.84
CA ALA A 464 -9.62 0.27 -27.34
C ALA A 464 -10.06 0.53 -25.89
N LEU A 465 -9.13 0.88 -25.02
CA LEU A 465 -9.40 1.22 -23.63
C LEU A 465 -10.30 2.45 -23.49
N GLN A 466 -10.04 3.50 -24.26
CA GLN A 466 -10.86 4.72 -24.22
C GLN A 466 -12.28 4.43 -24.66
N ALA A 467 -12.48 3.64 -25.70
CA ALA A 467 -13.81 3.25 -26.16
C ALA A 467 -14.60 2.45 -25.11
N VAL A 468 -13.93 1.51 -24.43
CA VAL A 468 -14.56 0.69 -23.37
C VAL A 468 -14.92 1.52 -22.16
N LEU A 469 -14.03 2.41 -21.70
CA LEU A 469 -14.30 3.28 -20.56
C LEU A 469 -15.53 4.17 -20.81
N LEU A 470 -15.63 4.75 -21.99
CA LEU A 470 -16.78 5.55 -22.39
C LEU A 470 -18.07 4.73 -22.50
N ALA A 471 -18.00 3.51 -23.05
CA ALA A 471 -19.17 2.66 -23.24
C ALA A 471 -19.72 2.10 -21.92
N ASN A 472 -18.84 1.81 -20.96
CA ASN A 472 -19.21 1.16 -19.69
C ASN A 472 -19.65 2.16 -18.60
N ALA A 473 -19.34 3.43 -18.75
CA ALA A 473 -19.71 4.47 -17.76
C ALA A 473 -21.20 4.42 -17.42
N ASN A 474 -21.55 4.44 -16.14
CA ASN A 474 -22.90 4.31 -15.57
C ASN A 474 -23.63 3.00 -15.91
N CYS A 475 -22.94 2.02 -16.51
CA CYS A 475 -23.57 0.84 -17.09
C CYS A 475 -22.97 -0.46 -16.58
N LYS A 476 -21.68 -0.65 -16.77
CA LYS A 476 -20.97 -1.90 -16.54
C LYS A 476 -19.77 -1.68 -15.63
N VAL A 477 -19.25 -2.77 -15.10
CA VAL A 477 -17.92 -2.81 -14.49
C VAL A 477 -16.91 -3.11 -15.60
N THR A 478 -15.93 -2.25 -15.77
CA THR A 478 -14.83 -2.45 -16.70
C THR A 478 -13.79 -3.33 -16.03
N TYR A 479 -13.64 -4.53 -16.53
CA TYR A 479 -12.69 -5.51 -16.00
C TYR A 479 -11.43 -5.54 -16.84
N PHE A 480 -10.29 -5.38 -16.17
CA PHE A 480 -8.97 -5.51 -16.78
C PHE A 480 -8.38 -6.87 -16.43
N PRO A 481 -8.47 -7.89 -17.32
CA PRO A 481 -7.69 -9.11 -17.14
C PRO A 481 -6.22 -8.77 -16.97
N HIS A 482 -5.48 -9.59 -16.22
CA HIS A 482 -4.06 -9.32 -16.03
C HIS A 482 -3.34 -9.14 -17.37
N GLY A 483 -2.48 -8.16 -17.44
CA GLY A 483 -1.72 -7.76 -18.60
C GLY A 483 -1.06 -6.40 -18.41
N VAL A 484 -0.26 -6.01 -19.39
CA VAL A 484 0.38 -4.69 -19.47
C VAL A 484 -0.19 -3.94 -20.66
N TYR A 485 -1.04 -2.96 -20.39
CA TYR A 485 -1.76 -2.18 -21.40
C TYR A 485 -1.01 -0.89 -21.67
N LEU A 486 -0.34 -0.80 -22.83
CA LEU A 486 0.36 0.42 -23.24
C LEU A 486 -0.62 1.49 -23.71
N VAL A 487 -0.38 2.73 -23.27
CA VAL A 487 -1.16 3.89 -23.72
C VAL A 487 -0.25 5.01 -24.17
N THR A 488 -0.56 5.58 -25.33
CA THR A 488 0.25 6.64 -25.97
C THR A 488 -0.35 8.04 -25.84
N LYS A 489 -1.53 8.13 -25.19
CA LYS A 489 -2.22 9.39 -24.88
C LYS A 489 -3.00 9.23 -23.58
N THR A 490 -3.48 10.34 -23.06
CA THR A 490 -4.35 10.35 -21.87
C THR A 490 -5.59 9.46 -22.03
N LEU A 491 -5.79 8.56 -21.09
CA LEU A 491 -7.07 7.85 -20.90
C LEU A 491 -7.97 8.70 -20.01
N TYR A 492 -9.08 9.14 -20.56
CA TYR A 492 -10.11 9.83 -19.82
C TYR A 492 -11.09 8.83 -19.20
N VAL A 493 -11.25 8.89 -17.89
CA VAL A 493 -12.20 8.09 -17.10
C VAL A 493 -13.44 8.94 -16.81
N PRO A 494 -14.58 8.65 -17.44
CA PRO A 494 -15.80 9.44 -17.28
C PRO A 494 -16.49 9.18 -15.95
N PRO A 495 -17.38 10.11 -15.49
CA PRO A 495 -18.26 9.86 -14.36
C PRO A 495 -19.09 8.56 -14.52
N GLY A 496 -19.26 7.81 -13.43
CA GLY A 496 -19.96 6.54 -13.42
C GLY A 496 -19.10 5.32 -13.75
N SER A 497 -17.77 5.49 -13.77
CA SER A 497 -16.84 4.42 -14.05
C SER A 497 -16.65 3.50 -12.84
N ARG A 498 -16.61 2.17 -13.10
CA ARG A 498 -16.23 1.13 -12.14
C ARG A 498 -15.17 0.27 -12.80
N ILE A 499 -13.97 0.25 -12.24
CA ILE A 499 -12.79 -0.40 -12.82
C ILE A 499 -12.23 -1.41 -11.83
N VAL A 500 -12.02 -2.64 -12.31
CA VAL A 500 -11.46 -3.74 -11.52
C VAL A 500 -10.32 -4.38 -12.28
N GLY A 501 -9.14 -4.44 -11.69
CA GLY A 501 -7.99 -5.16 -12.20
C GLY A 501 -7.92 -6.61 -11.70
N GLU A 502 -7.20 -7.44 -12.42
CA GLU A 502 -6.87 -8.81 -12.03
C GLU A 502 -5.42 -8.89 -11.57
N VAL A 503 -5.20 -9.06 -10.27
CA VAL A 503 -3.85 -9.18 -9.64
C VAL A 503 -2.92 -8.07 -10.10
N TRP A 504 -3.40 -6.82 -9.95
CA TRP A 504 -2.74 -5.58 -10.36
C TRP A 504 -2.44 -5.52 -11.86
N SER A 505 -3.54 -5.52 -12.66
CA SER A 505 -3.42 -5.23 -14.09
C SER A 505 -2.79 -3.87 -14.32
N THR A 506 -1.83 -3.81 -15.24
CA THR A 506 -0.95 -2.65 -15.41
C THR A 506 -1.40 -1.76 -16.58
N ILE A 507 -1.56 -0.45 -16.33
CA ILE A 507 -1.63 0.58 -17.37
C ILE A 507 -0.28 1.28 -17.42
N SER A 508 0.34 1.34 -18.60
CA SER A 508 1.71 1.81 -18.79
C SER A 508 1.79 2.91 -19.84
N ALA A 509 2.29 4.09 -19.46
CA ALA A 509 2.51 5.19 -20.40
C ALA A 509 3.61 4.86 -21.39
N SER A 510 3.41 5.22 -22.67
CA SER A 510 4.39 5.00 -23.73
C SER A 510 4.36 6.13 -24.76
N GLY A 511 5.48 6.36 -25.43
CA GLY A 511 5.57 7.29 -26.55
C GLY A 511 5.82 8.76 -26.20
N SER A 512 6.06 9.56 -27.23
CA SER A 512 6.56 10.93 -27.09
C SER A 512 5.57 11.94 -26.51
N PHE A 513 4.29 11.59 -26.44
CA PHE A 513 3.26 12.45 -25.82
C PHE A 513 3.56 12.75 -24.34
N PHE A 514 4.25 11.83 -23.68
CA PHE A 514 4.59 11.90 -22.27
C PHE A 514 6.04 12.34 -21.98
N ASN A 515 6.79 12.81 -22.97
CA ASN A 515 8.21 13.12 -22.79
C ASN A 515 8.54 14.54 -22.34
N ASP A 516 7.58 15.47 -22.45
CA ASP A 516 7.84 16.90 -22.21
C ASP A 516 7.53 17.28 -20.75
N SER A 517 8.55 17.40 -19.93
CA SER A 517 8.44 17.85 -18.55
C SER A 517 8.03 19.33 -18.39
N SER A 518 8.13 20.14 -19.45
CA SER A 518 7.63 21.51 -19.43
C SER A 518 6.11 21.60 -19.63
N SER A 519 5.50 20.55 -20.19
CA SER A 519 4.07 20.42 -20.41
C SER A 519 3.60 19.01 -20.03
N PRO A 520 3.65 18.62 -18.74
CA PRO A 520 3.33 17.26 -18.31
C PRO A 520 1.88 16.88 -18.59
N GLN A 521 1.67 15.62 -18.96
CA GLN A 521 0.38 15.08 -19.37
C GLN A 521 -0.07 13.93 -18.48
N PRO A 522 -1.35 13.90 -18.06
CA PRO A 522 -1.87 12.76 -17.31
C PRO A 522 -2.03 11.53 -18.21
N MET A 523 -1.55 10.37 -17.74
CA MET A 523 -1.80 9.09 -18.39
C MET A 523 -3.23 8.61 -18.13
N PHE A 524 -3.67 8.65 -16.88
CA PHE A 524 -4.98 8.21 -16.42
C PHE A 524 -5.68 9.39 -15.74
N GLN A 525 -6.67 9.99 -16.41
CA GLN A 525 -7.36 11.19 -15.96
C GLN A 525 -8.79 10.87 -15.52
N VAL A 526 -9.05 10.96 -14.22
CA VAL A 526 -10.38 10.72 -13.64
C VAL A 526 -11.18 12.03 -13.62
N GLY A 527 -12.12 12.13 -14.53
CA GLY A 527 -12.91 13.32 -14.74
C GLY A 527 -12.15 14.48 -15.37
N LYS A 528 -12.90 15.44 -15.89
CA LYS A 528 -12.40 16.76 -16.26
C LYS A 528 -12.52 17.72 -15.07
N PRO A 529 -11.78 18.81 -15.04
CA PRO A 529 -11.88 19.80 -13.98
C PRO A 529 -13.35 20.21 -13.73
N GLY A 530 -13.80 20.05 -12.48
CA GLY A 530 -15.15 20.36 -12.03
C GLY A 530 -16.25 19.33 -12.35
N GLU A 531 -15.93 18.20 -12.98
CA GLU A 531 -16.90 17.12 -13.15
C GLU A 531 -17.31 16.50 -11.81
N VAL A 532 -18.58 16.14 -11.71
CA VAL A 532 -19.19 15.50 -10.54
C VAL A 532 -19.72 14.14 -10.91
N GLY A 533 -19.36 13.10 -10.14
CA GLY A 533 -19.83 11.75 -10.37
C GLY A 533 -19.10 10.70 -9.54
N THR A 534 -19.20 9.45 -9.95
CA THR A 534 -18.56 8.33 -9.27
C THR A 534 -17.43 7.75 -10.12
N ALA A 535 -16.35 7.36 -9.48
CA ALA A 535 -15.30 6.58 -10.10
C ALA A 535 -14.70 5.63 -9.05
N GLU A 536 -14.79 4.33 -9.28
CA GLU A 536 -14.24 3.31 -8.39
C GLU A 536 -13.14 2.55 -9.15
N VAL A 537 -11.93 2.55 -8.61
CA VAL A 537 -10.76 1.87 -9.19
C VAL A 537 -10.19 0.92 -8.16
N THR A 538 -10.09 -0.36 -8.51
CA THR A 538 -9.58 -1.39 -7.60
C THR A 538 -8.55 -2.29 -8.29
N ASP A 539 -7.51 -2.70 -7.53
CA ASP A 539 -6.54 -3.73 -7.94
C ASP A 539 -5.79 -3.40 -9.26
N MET A 540 -5.48 -2.11 -9.49
CA MET A 540 -4.74 -1.64 -10.66
C MET A 540 -3.30 -1.27 -10.32
N LEU A 541 -2.42 -1.31 -11.33
CA LEU A 541 -1.06 -0.79 -11.25
C LEU A 541 -0.82 0.23 -12.37
N PHE A 542 -0.18 1.35 -12.03
CA PHE A 542 0.14 2.43 -12.95
C PHE A 542 1.67 2.59 -13.05
N THR A 543 2.19 2.65 -14.28
CA THR A 543 3.64 2.72 -14.53
C THR A 543 3.97 3.48 -15.82
N VAL A 544 5.23 3.51 -16.16
CA VAL A 544 5.76 3.97 -17.45
C VAL A 544 6.51 2.85 -18.15
N ALA A 545 6.36 2.72 -19.46
CA ALA A 545 7.09 1.75 -20.27
C ALA A 545 8.54 2.17 -20.55
N ASP A 546 8.83 3.45 -20.41
CA ASP A 546 10.12 4.09 -20.74
C ASP A 546 10.43 5.24 -19.77
N VAL A 547 11.58 5.89 -19.95
CA VAL A 547 11.89 7.18 -19.31
C VAL A 547 11.03 8.27 -19.93
N LEU A 548 9.98 8.69 -19.24
CA LEU A 548 8.94 9.59 -19.74
C LEU A 548 8.74 10.78 -18.80
N SER A 549 9.65 11.74 -18.86
CA SER A 549 9.77 12.85 -17.91
C SER A 549 8.56 13.79 -17.81
N GLY A 550 7.62 13.71 -18.74
CA GLY A 550 6.38 14.50 -18.75
C GLY A 550 5.13 13.71 -18.28
N THR A 551 5.28 12.50 -17.74
CA THR A 551 4.13 11.68 -17.35
C THR A 551 3.62 12.05 -15.96
N ILE A 552 2.32 12.32 -15.84
CA ILE A 552 1.56 12.22 -14.58
C ILE A 552 0.82 10.89 -14.65
N LEU A 553 1.11 9.94 -13.74
CA LEU A 553 0.50 8.60 -13.84
C LEU A 553 -1.02 8.67 -13.65
N VAL A 554 -1.49 9.29 -12.57
CA VAL A 554 -2.92 9.47 -12.29
C VAL A 554 -3.21 10.91 -11.90
N GLN A 555 -4.21 11.52 -12.55
CA GLN A 555 -4.77 12.81 -12.17
C GLN A 555 -6.26 12.67 -11.86
N VAL A 556 -6.69 13.15 -10.70
CA VAL A 556 -8.09 13.17 -10.30
C VAL A 556 -8.58 14.60 -10.29
N ASN A 557 -9.62 14.89 -11.12
CA ASN A 557 -10.29 16.18 -11.18
C ASN A 557 -11.73 16.11 -10.69
N MET A 558 -12.25 14.90 -10.48
CA MET A 558 -13.64 14.63 -10.17
C MET A 558 -13.87 14.63 -8.65
N LYS A 559 -15.01 15.13 -8.23
CA LYS A 559 -15.57 14.91 -6.90
C LYS A 559 -16.91 14.19 -6.99
N GLY A 560 -17.25 13.45 -5.92
CA GLY A 560 -18.58 12.83 -5.82
C GLY A 560 -19.63 13.78 -5.28
N ALA A 561 -20.90 13.36 -5.36
CA ALA A 561 -22.00 13.93 -4.62
C ALA A 561 -21.95 13.52 -3.13
N SER A 562 -21.32 12.39 -2.85
CA SER A 562 -21.12 11.82 -1.51
C SER A 562 -19.65 11.51 -1.27
N GLN A 563 -19.29 11.37 0.01
CA GLN A 563 -17.96 10.93 0.44
C GLN A 563 -17.60 9.59 -0.20
N GLY A 564 -16.37 9.44 -0.68
CA GLY A 564 -15.87 8.20 -1.26
C GLY A 564 -16.48 7.80 -2.62
N ASP A 565 -17.29 8.66 -3.26
CA ASP A 565 -17.79 8.40 -4.62
C ASP A 565 -16.65 8.25 -5.63
N VAL A 566 -15.55 8.96 -5.44
CA VAL A 566 -14.30 8.75 -6.17
C VAL A 566 -13.33 8.03 -5.25
N SER A 567 -12.95 6.81 -5.62
CA SER A 567 -12.12 5.98 -4.75
C SER A 567 -11.16 5.08 -5.49
N PHE A 568 -9.98 4.89 -4.86
CA PHE A 568 -8.96 3.94 -5.26
C PHE A 568 -8.72 2.97 -4.11
N HIS A 569 -8.79 1.69 -4.40
CA HIS A 569 -8.52 0.64 -3.41
C HIS A 569 -7.46 -0.32 -3.95
N ASN A 570 -6.44 -0.60 -3.14
CA ASN A 570 -5.40 -1.58 -3.48
C ASN A 570 -4.82 -1.33 -4.89
N SER A 571 -4.62 -0.05 -5.22
CA SER A 571 -4.08 0.39 -6.51
C SER A 571 -2.73 1.06 -6.31
N HIS A 572 -1.72 0.61 -7.05
CA HIS A 572 -0.34 0.95 -6.79
C HIS A 572 0.30 1.66 -7.98
N TYR A 573 1.37 2.39 -7.71
CA TYR A 573 2.11 3.19 -8.68
C TYR A 573 3.57 2.77 -8.58
N ARG A 574 4.13 2.23 -9.65
CA ARG A 574 5.51 1.74 -9.65
C ARG A 574 6.23 2.26 -10.88
N VAL A 575 7.34 2.94 -10.70
CA VAL A 575 8.19 3.41 -11.79
C VAL A 575 9.48 2.61 -11.78
N GLY A 576 9.65 1.74 -12.80
CA GLY A 576 10.74 0.80 -12.86
C GLY A 576 10.55 -0.47 -12.03
N GLY A 577 11.64 -1.17 -11.74
CA GLY A 577 11.68 -2.33 -10.85
C GLY A 577 11.02 -3.60 -11.38
N ALA A 578 10.74 -3.70 -12.68
CA ALA A 578 10.07 -4.85 -13.26
C ALA A 578 10.31 -4.97 -14.76
N ALA A 579 10.23 -6.19 -15.27
CA ALA A 579 10.43 -6.51 -16.69
C ALA A 579 9.44 -5.84 -17.65
N ASP A 580 8.38 -5.24 -17.16
CA ASP A 580 7.37 -4.53 -17.95
C ASP A 580 7.75 -3.07 -18.29
N SER A 581 8.93 -2.62 -17.87
CA SER A 581 9.42 -1.27 -18.12
C SER A 581 10.87 -1.23 -18.60
N ARG A 582 11.13 -0.53 -19.70
CA ARG A 582 12.50 -0.30 -20.19
C ARG A 582 13.33 0.65 -19.31
N THR A 583 12.75 1.27 -18.31
CA THR A 583 13.50 2.01 -17.28
C THR A 583 14.52 1.10 -16.60
N GLU A 584 14.23 -0.18 -16.46
CA GLU A 584 15.11 -1.18 -15.88
C GLU A 584 16.49 -1.22 -16.59
N THR A 585 16.50 -1.16 -17.91
CA THR A 585 17.76 -1.15 -18.69
C THR A 585 18.29 0.25 -18.97
N ALA A 586 17.43 1.25 -19.09
CA ALA A 586 17.83 2.63 -19.39
C ALA A 586 18.46 3.35 -18.18
N CYS A 587 18.07 2.95 -16.95
CA CYS A 587 18.45 3.62 -15.70
C CYS A 587 19.51 2.85 -14.89
N GLN A 588 20.28 1.98 -15.52
CA GLN A 588 21.32 1.17 -14.86
C GLN A 588 22.64 1.90 -14.60
N THR A 589 22.85 3.08 -15.21
CA THR A 589 24.12 3.79 -15.08
C THR A 589 24.20 4.54 -13.76
N GLU A 590 25.31 4.37 -13.04
CA GLU A 590 25.57 4.93 -11.72
C GLU A 590 25.75 6.47 -11.68
N SER A 591 25.68 7.16 -12.81
CA SER A 591 26.11 8.55 -12.87
C SER A 591 25.00 9.58 -12.67
N GLU A 592 23.79 9.33 -13.15
CA GLU A 592 22.66 10.26 -12.96
C GLU A 592 21.32 9.50 -12.93
N PRO A 593 20.41 9.82 -11.98
CA PRO A 593 19.10 9.20 -11.93
C PRO A 593 18.24 9.58 -13.15
N CYS A 594 17.51 8.60 -13.68
CA CYS A 594 16.62 8.81 -14.82
C CYS A 594 15.39 9.64 -14.44
N PRO A 595 15.04 10.75 -15.10
CA PRO A 595 13.79 11.47 -14.88
C PRO A 595 12.60 10.72 -15.51
N ALA A 596 12.24 9.58 -14.91
CA ALA A 596 11.36 8.59 -15.52
C ALA A 596 9.88 8.93 -15.49
N ALA A 597 9.42 9.71 -14.51
CA ALA A 597 8.05 10.21 -14.43
C ALA A 597 8.02 11.58 -13.74
N PHE A 598 7.11 12.46 -14.16
CA PHE A 598 6.97 13.80 -13.61
C PHE A 598 6.33 13.80 -12.23
N LEU A 599 5.18 13.11 -12.09
CA LEU A 599 4.37 13.06 -10.87
C LEU A 599 3.56 11.74 -10.86
N LEU A 600 3.47 11.06 -9.73
CA LEU A 600 2.71 9.82 -9.68
C LEU A 600 1.21 10.05 -9.48
N THR A 601 0.83 10.92 -8.54
CA THR A 601 -0.59 11.20 -8.29
C THR A 601 -0.84 12.68 -8.09
N HIS A 602 -1.82 13.23 -8.80
CA HIS A 602 -2.29 14.61 -8.70
C HIS A 602 -3.77 14.65 -8.32
N LEU A 603 -4.08 15.07 -7.11
CA LEU A 603 -5.44 15.36 -6.65
C LEU A 603 -5.69 16.86 -6.80
N THR A 604 -6.36 17.26 -7.87
CA THR A 604 -6.52 18.68 -8.22
C THR A 604 -7.52 19.41 -7.31
N GLU A 605 -7.55 20.72 -7.35
CA GLU A 605 -8.44 21.57 -6.53
C GLU A 605 -9.91 21.13 -6.58
N SER A 606 -10.39 20.65 -7.73
CA SER A 606 -11.78 20.23 -7.90
C SER A 606 -12.09 18.80 -7.44
N SER A 607 -11.09 18.05 -7.00
CA SER A 607 -11.24 16.64 -6.61
C SER A 607 -11.75 16.44 -5.18
N SER A 608 -12.30 15.25 -4.94
CA SER A 608 -12.53 14.68 -3.60
C SER A 608 -12.34 13.17 -3.72
N THR A 609 -11.37 12.61 -2.99
CA THR A 609 -10.90 11.26 -3.28
C THR A 609 -10.66 10.47 -2.00
N TYR A 610 -11.10 9.20 -2.00
CA TYR A 610 -10.76 8.20 -1.00
C TYR A 610 -9.72 7.24 -1.57
N ILE A 611 -8.55 7.18 -0.96
CA ILE A 611 -7.44 6.29 -1.36
C ILE A 611 -7.13 5.34 -0.21
N GLU A 612 -7.17 4.04 -0.48
CA GLU A 612 -6.89 2.99 0.49
C GLU A 612 -5.87 2.01 -0.04
N ASN A 613 -4.82 1.77 0.72
CA ASN A 613 -3.74 0.87 0.37
C ASN A 613 -3.08 1.22 -0.97
N ALA A 614 -2.41 2.36 -1.01
CA ALA A 614 -1.66 2.82 -2.18
C ALA A 614 -0.17 2.90 -1.88
N TRP A 615 0.65 2.37 -2.79
CA TRP A 615 2.11 2.49 -2.75
C TRP A 615 2.58 3.19 -4.02
N LEU A 616 3.19 4.36 -3.85
CA LEU A 616 3.75 5.22 -4.89
C LEU A 616 5.27 5.06 -4.85
N TRP A 617 5.80 4.17 -5.65
CA TRP A 617 7.19 3.74 -5.55
C TRP A 617 7.99 4.08 -6.81
N ALA A 618 9.08 4.84 -6.63
CA ALA A 618 10.16 4.90 -7.59
C ALA A 618 11.14 3.77 -7.25
N ALA A 619 11.17 2.72 -8.08
CA ALA A 619 11.89 1.51 -7.75
C ALA A 619 13.40 1.72 -7.73
N ASP A 620 14.01 1.50 -6.59
CA ASP A 620 15.45 1.55 -6.37
C ASP A 620 16.13 0.21 -6.66
N HIS A 621 15.35 -0.85 -6.73
CA HIS A 621 15.81 -2.20 -7.07
C HIS A 621 14.82 -2.92 -7.97
N ASP A 622 15.32 -3.90 -8.71
CA ASP A 622 14.53 -4.75 -9.58
C ASP A 622 13.89 -5.90 -8.80
N LEU A 623 12.59 -6.07 -8.96
CA LEU A 623 11.83 -7.16 -8.32
C LEU A 623 11.99 -8.50 -9.06
N ASP A 624 12.36 -8.49 -10.33
CA ASP A 624 12.47 -9.68 -11.19
C ASP A 624 13.91 -10.12 -11.41
N GLY A 625 14.90 -9.30 -11.04
CA GLY A 625 16.31 -9.52 -11.27
C GLY A 625 17.20 -9.09 -10.10
N THR A 626 18.39 -8.63 -10.44
CA THR A 626 19.44 -8.26 -9.46
C THR A 626 20.00 -6.86 -9.67
N TYR A 627 19.32 -6.04 -10.48
CA TYR A 627 19.82 -4.71 -10.83
C TYR A 627 19.38 -3.68 -9.81
N ASN A 628 20.33 -2.86 -9.35
CA ASN A 628 20.03 -1.61 -8.70
C ASN A 628 19.72 -0.57 -9.76
N GLN A 629 18.70 0.23 -9.56
CA GLN A 629 18.29 1.28 -10.48
C GLN A 629 18.37 2.65 -9.80
N GLN A 630 18.76 3.65 -10.56
CA GLN A 630 18.70 5.03 -10.11
C GLN A 630 17.59 5.76 -10.86
N ILE A 631 16.38 5.66 -10.33
CA ILE A 631 15.20 6.30 -10.89
C ILE A 631 14.96 7.60 -10.14
N GLY A 632 14.88 8.69 -10.90
CA GLY A 632 14.61 10.02 -10.38
C GLY A 632 13.22 10.51 -10.77
N THR A 633 12.15 9.83 -10.31
CA THR A 633 10.80 10.41 -10.38
C THR A 633 10.79 11.75 -9.67
N GLY A 634 10.09 12.74 -10.25
CA GLY A 634 10.09 14.08 -9.66
C GLY A 634 9.34 14.15 -8.35
N ARG A 635 8.10 13.69 -8.33
CA ARG A 635 7.10 13.95 -7.28
C ARG A 635 6.26 12.72 -7.04
N GLY A 636 5.90 12.48 -5.76
CA GLY A 636 5.04 11.38 -5.36
C GLY A 636 3.55 11.75 -5.48
N MET A 637 3.00 12.43 -4.49
CA MET A 637 1.61 12.85 -4.46
C MET A 637 1.48 14.35 -4.26
N LEU A 638 0.80 15.03 -5.18
CA LEU A 638 0.38 16.43 -5.04
C LEU A 638 -1.11 16.49 -4.72
N VAL A 639 -1.46 17.10 -3.61
CA VAL A 639 -2.84 17.32 -3.18
C VAL A 639 -3.12 18.81 -3.17
N GLU A 640 -4.04 19.23 -4.03
CA GLU A 640 -4.58 20.60 -4.11
C GLU A 640 -6.09 20.60 -3.82
N ALA A 641 -6.65 19.45 -3.49
CA ALA A 641 -8.07 19.26 -3.24
C ALA A 641 -8.56 20.12 -2.07
N THR A 642 -9.67 20.81 -2.28
CA THR A 642 -10.34 21.62 -1.25
C THR A 642 -11.54 20.91 -0.61
N ALA A 643 -12.01 19.83 -1.22
CA ALA A 643 -13.03 18.94 -0.67
C ALA A 643 -12.41 17.75 0.06
N GLY A 644 -13.21 16.98 0.81
CA GLY A 644 -12.75 15.89 1.63
C GLY A 644 -11.84 14.89 0.88
N THR A 645 -10.66 14.64 1.44
CA THR A 645 -9.68 13.68 0.93
C THR A 645 -9.28 12.74 2.06
N TRP A 646 -9.30 11.42 1.80
CA TRP A 646 -8.97 10.39 2.77
C TRP A 646 -7.84 9.52 2.21
N LEU A 647 -6.72 9.46 2.95
CA LEU A 647 -5.52 8.69 2.62
C LEU A 647 -5.32 7.61 3.69
N ILE A 648 -5.68 6.38 3.38
CA ILE A 648 -5.68 5.29 4.35
C ILE A 648 -4.61 4.26 3.98
N GLY A 649 -3.53 4.20 4.75
CA GLY A 649 -2.43 3.26 4.48
C GLY A 649 -1.72 3.56 3.16
N THR A 650 -1.12 4.74 3.06
CA THR A 650 -0.37 5.15 1.86
C THR A 650 1.14 5.17 2.11
N GLY A 651 1.91 4.75 1.11
CA GLY A 651 3.36 4.90 1.06
C GLY A 651 3.78 5.67 -0.19
N SER A 652 4.77 6.55 -0.08
CA SER A 652 5.29 7.33 -1.21
C SER A 652 6.80 7.43 -1.07
N GLU A 653 7.55 6.74 -1.93
CA GLU A 653 8.96 6.48 -1.72
C GLU A 653 9.83 6.85 -2.90
N HIS A 654 11.03 7.36 -2.58
CA HIS A 654 12.17 7.57 -3.46
C HIS A 654 11.93 8.60 -4.57
N HIS A 655 11.17 9.67 -4.30
CA HIS A 655 10.98 10.76 -5.25
C HIS A 655 12.04 11.86 -5.06
N THR A 656 12.40 12.56 -6.11
CA THR A 656 13.51 13.52 -6.08
C THR A 656 13.22 14.79 -5.29
N LEU A 657 11.99 15.34 -5.44
CA LEU A 657 11.61 16.65 -4.90
C LEU A 657 10.79 16.51 -3.61
N TYR A 658 9.71 15.75 -3.66
CA TYR A 658 8.87 15.48 -2.51
C TYR A 658 8.07 14.16 -2.66
N ALA A 659 7.80 13.54 -1.53
CA ALA A 659 6.92 12.36 -1.47
C ALA A 659 5.44 12.78 -1.39
N TYR A 660 5.11 13.71 -0.49
CA TYR A 660 3.78 14.32 -0.39
C TYR A 660 3.91 15.83 -0.37
N GLN A 661 3.04 16.49 -1.14
CA GLN A 661 2.88 17.94 -1.07
C GLN A 661 1.40 18.31 -1.00
N PHE A 662 1.03 19.05 0.04
CA PHE A 662 -0.29 19.63 0.22
C PHE A 662 -0.18 21.13 -0.06
N ASN A 663 -0.73 21.55 -1.21
CA ASN A 663 -0.64 22.92 -1.71
C ASN A 663 -2.01 23.57 -1.66
N ASN A 664 -2.27 24.44 -0.69
CA ASN A 664 -3.58 24.99 -0.40
C ASN A 664 -4.70 23.93 -0.22
N ALA A 665 -4.30 22.72 0.13
CA ALA A 665 -5.22 21.61 0.33
C ALA A 665 -6.09 21.85 1.57
N GLN A 666 -7.33 21.36 1.51
CA GLN A 666 -8.28 21.50 2.61
C GLN A 666 -8.98 20.19 2.88
N ASN A 667 -9.36 19.97 4.15
CA ASN A 667 -10.13 18.80 4.54
C ASN A 667 -9.45 17.49 4.14
N VAL A 668 -8.24 17.26 4.65
CA VAL A 668 -7.48 16.01 4.44
C VAL A 668 -7.42 15.22 5.75
N PHE A 669 -7.80 13.96 5.67
CA PHE A 669 -7.54 12.95 6.70
C PHE A 669 -6.56 11.93 6.18
N ALA A 670 -5.48 11.66 6.92
CA ALA A 670 -4.57 10.57 6.62
C ALA A 670 -4.41 9.63 7.81
N ALA A 671 -4.53 8.34 7.56
CA ALA A 671 -4.23 7.27 8.51
C ALA A 671 -3.09 6.42 7.97
N LEU A 672 -1.90 6.75 8.36
CA LEU A 672 -0.60 6.34 7.89
C LEU A 672 -0.17 7.00 6.56
N MET A 673 0.95 7.70 6.65
CA MET A 673 1.76 8.17 5.51
C MET A 673 3.19 7.66 5.71
N GLN A 674 3.66 6.78 4.82
CA GLN A 674 5.01 6.23 4.92
C GLN A 674 5.89 6.80 3.81
N VAL A 675 7.15 7.11 4.12
CA VAL A 675 8.11 7.68 3.16
C VAL A 675 9.50 7.13 3.40
N GLU A 676 10.18 6.83 2.30
CA GLU A 676 11.64 6.66 2.28
C GLU A 676 12.28 7.65 1.31
N THR A 677 13.38 8.28 1.74
CA THR A 677 14.17 9.16 0.88
C THR A 677 14.98 8.33 -0.13
N PRO A 678 15.15 8.78 -1.41
CA PRO A 678 15.95 8.08 -2.41
C PRO A 678 17.34 7.75 -1.89
N TYR A 679 17.79 6.52 -2.03
CA TYR A 679 19.06 6.06 -1.47
C TYR A 679 20.28 6.71 -2.12
N TRP A 680 20.15 7.18 -3.38
CA TRP A 680 21.22 7.90 -4.09
C TRP A 680 21.36 9.37 -3.66
N GLN A 681 20.38 10.00 -3.04
CA GLN A 681 20.51 11.37 -2.56
C GLN A 681 21.49 11.46 -1.38
N PRO A 682 22.27 12.54 -1.27
CA PRO A 682 22.34 13.76 -2.09
C PRO A 682 23.37 13.71 -3.23
N THR A 683 23.51 12.62 -3.95
CA THR A 683 24.43 12.51 -5.09
C THR A 683 23.70 11.92 -6.30
N PRO A 684 23.19 12.78 -7.23
CA PRO A 684 23.23 14.24 -7.20
C PRO A 684 22.32 14.87 -6.14
N ARG A 685 22.57 16.14 -5.84
CA ARG A 685 21.72 16.93 -4.94
C ARG A 685 20.35 17.20 -5.58
N ALA A 686 19.28 17.15 -4.80
CA ALA A 686 18.03 17.75 -5.24
C ALA A 686 18.26 19.26 -5.58
N PRO A 687 17.57 19.79 -6.59
CA PRO A 687 16.49 19.20 -7.38
C PRO A 687 16.93 18.31 -8.54
N ALA A 688 18.24 18.15 -8.83
CA ALA A 688 18.68 17.31 -9.98
C ALA A 688 18.15 15.86 -9.87
N PRO A 689 17.75 15.25 -11.01
CA PRO A 689 17.86 15.70 -12.40
C PRO A 689 16.76 16.69 -12.86
N TRP A 690 15.90 17.15 -11.97
CA TRP A 690 14.79 18.06 -12.29
C TRP A 690 15.20 19.53 -12.20
N THR A 691 14.46 20.36 -12.93
CA THR A 691 14.46 21.81 -12.74
C THR A 691 13.17 22.20 -12.02
N PRO A 692 13.25 22.92 -10.89
CA PRO A 692 12.07 23.35 -10.18
C PRO A 692 11.12 24.16 -11.05
N ASN A 693 9.84 23.90 -10.95
CA ASN A 693 8.79 24.58 -11.69
C ASN A 693 7.79 25.24 -10.72
N ALA A 694 7.78 26.57 -10.71
CA ALA A 694 6.93 27.36 -9.82
C ALA A 694 5.42 27.11 -10.02
N THR A 695 4.99 26.68 -11.23
CA THR A 695 3.59 26.30 -11.50
C THR A 695 3.15 25.10 -10.66
N TRP A 696 4.09 24.25 -10.26
CA TRP A 696 3.87 23.06 -9.45
C TRP A 696 4.29 23.25 -7.99
N SER A 697 4.61 24.49 -7.59
CA SER A 697 5.11 24.83 -6.25
C SER A 697 6.29 23.96 -5.82
N ASP A 698 7.21 23.67 -6.77
CA ASP A 698 8.36 22.82 -6.51
C ASP A 698 9.33 23.45 -5.48
N PRO A 699 9.95 22.66 -4.62
CA PRO A 699 11.00 23.15 -3.72
C PRO A 699 12.23 23.60 -4.51
N THR A 700 12.74 24.79 -4.18
CA THR A 700 13.96 25.35 -4.77
C THR A 700 15.22 25.00 -3.99
N PHE A 701 15.07 24.60 -2.73
CA PHE A 701 16.16 24.36 -1.76
C PHE A 701 17.05 25.58 -1.48
N ASP A 702 16.56 26.81 -1.77
CA ASP A 702 17.32 28.05 -1.61
C ASP A 702 17.71 28.36 -0.14
N GLY A 703 16.99 27.76 0.83
CA GLY A 703 17.31 27.88 2.26
C GLY A 703 18.45 26.96 2.73
N CYS A 704 19.01 26.12 1.84
CA CYS A 704 20.06 25.18 2.18
C CYS A 704 21.46 25.83 2.09
N ASP A 705 22.29 25.58 3.10
CA ASP A 705 23.72 25.95 3.04
C ASP A 705 24.40 25.10 1.96
N ALA A 706 25.12 25.77 1.05
CA ALA A 706 25.83 25.14 -0.06
C ALA A 706 26.84 24.07 0.36
N ASP A 707 27.39 24.18 1.57
CA ASP A 707 28.37 23.23 2.12
C ASP A 707 27.67 22.01 2.79
N VAL A 708 26.36 22.05 3.00
CA VAL A 708 25.59 20.98 3.67
C VAL A 708 24.78 20.20 2.64
N SER A 709 25.41 19.19 2.02
CA SER A 709 24.76 18.39 0.97
C SER A 709 23.48 17.70 1.42
N GLN A 710 23.40 17.24 2.66
CA GLN A 710 22.24 16.56 3.27
C GLN A 710 21.00 17.45 3.41
N CYS A 711 21.12 18.76 3.17
CA CYS A 711 19.98 19.67 3.07
C CYS A 711 19.25 19.54 1.71
N TYR A 712 19.97 19.15 0.66
CA TYR A 712 19.45 19.00 -0.70
C TYR A 712 18.96 17.59 -0.97
N MET A 713 17.97 17.18 -0.21
CA MET A 713 17.31 15.86 -0.33
C MET A 713 15.80 16.04 -0.35
N GLN A 714 15.06 15.01 -0.80
CA GLN A 714 13.61 15.04 -0.94
C GLN A 714 12.93 15.51 0.37
N TRP A 715 11.86 16.24 0.26
CA TRP A 715 10.93 16.46 1.35
C TRP A 715 9.97 15.26 1.47
N ALA A 716 9.83 14.68 2.66
CA ALA A 716 8.80 13.65 2.87
C ALA A 716 7.41 14.27 2.80
N LEU A 717 7.24 15.42 3.45
CA LEU A 717 5.99 16.16 3.49
C LEU A 717 6.24 17.65 3.35
N ARG A 718 5.57 18.31 2.42
CA ARG A 718 5.48 19.76 2.34
C ARG A 718 4.03 20.20 2.45
N ILE A 719 3.77 21.17 3.29
CA ILE A 719 2.47 21.80 3.45
C ILE A 719 2.64 23.28 3.14
N ILE A 720 1.98 23.74 2.06
CA ILE A 720 2.08 25.11 1.57
C ILE A 720 0.67 25.68 1.51
N GLY A 721 0.45 26.85 2.14
CA GLY A 721 -0.78 27.54 1.86
C GLY A 721 -1.29 28.43 2.95
N ALA A 722 -1.99 29.46 2.50
CA ALA A 722 -2.64 30.47 3.29
C ALA A 722 -4.13 30.20 3.61
N ASN A 723 -4.64 29.00 3.33
CA ASN A 723 -6.05 28.65 3.55
C ASN A 723 -6.24 27.16 3.85
N THR A 724 -5.29 26.52 4.52
CA THR A 724 -5.43 25.13 4.92
C THR A 724 -6.49 25.01 6.00
N ASN A 725 -7.70 24.57 5.65
CA ASN A 725 -8.62 24.04 6.66
C ASN A 725 -8.15 22.63 7.01
N VAL A 726 -8.41 22.18 8.18
CA VAL A 726 -8.14 20.85 8.75
C VAL A 726 -7.31 19.89 7.90
N LEU A 727 -6.04 19.79 8.22
CA LEU A 727 -5.19 18.68 7.80
C LEU A 727 -4.94 17.80 9.02
N ALA A 728 -5.71 16.72 9.17
CA ALA A 728 -5.63 15.79 10.28
C ALA A 728 -4.84 14.55 9.85
N LEU A 729 -3.55 14.54 10.17
CA LEU A 729 -2.61 13.54 9.69
C LEU A 729 -2.13 12.67 10.86
N TYR A 730 -2.48 11.38 10.82
CA TYR A 730 -2.15 10.40 11.86
C TYR A 730 -1.14 9.39 11.35
N GLY A 731 -0.10 9.13 12.13
CA GLY A 731 0.86 8.08 11.86
C GLY A 731 1.76 8.38 10.65
N GLN A 732 2.63 9.36 10.78
CA GLN A 732 3.63 9.63 9.76
C GLN A 732 4.91 8.85 10.10
N GLY A 733 5.35 7.99 9.17
CA GLY A 733 6.59 7.23 9.24
C GLY A 733 7.55 7.70 8.15
N PHE A 734 8.52 8.56 8.47
CA PHE A 734 9.42 9.15 7.50
C PHE A 734 10.85 8.71 7.74
N TRP A 735 11.38 7.89 6.83
CA TRP A 735 12.63 7.18 7.00
C TRP A 735 13.71 7.65 6.05
N VAL A 736 14.90 7.87 6.58
CA VAL A 736 16.12 8.12 5.82
C VAL A 736 17.17 7.11 6.29
N PHE A 737 17.38 6.07 5.50
CA PHE A 737 18.32 5.00 5.87
C PHE A 737 19.72 5.27 5.35
N PHE A 738 19.83 5.94 4.20
CA PHE A 738 21.08 6.11 3.48
C PHE A 738 21.27 7.55 3.00
N ASN A 739 22.50 7.96 2.73
CA ASN A 739 22.82 9.20 2.06
C ASN A 739 23.92 8.99 1.00
N GLY A 740 23.52 8.71 -0.23
CA GLY A 740 24.44 8.47 -1.33
C GLY A 740 25.24 7.17 -1.19
N PRO A 741 26.46 7.08 -1.77
CA PRO A 741 27.19 5.82 -1.92
C PRO A 741 27.67 5.19 -0.58
N ASN A 742 27.61 5.92 0.53
CA ASN A 742 28.08 5.47 1.85
C ASN A 742 26.92 4.90 2.69
N TYR A 743 26.18 3.95 2.15
CA TYR A 743 25.06 3.33 2.81
C TYR A 743 25.34 2.92 4.27
N GLY A 744 24.46 3.32 5.18
CA GLY A 744 24.46 2.91 6.58
C GLY A 744 25.32 3.75 7.52
N ALA A 745 26.19 4.65 7.06
CA ALA A 745 27.05 5.46 7.92
C ALA A 745 26.29 6.52 8.73
N CYS A 746 25.08 6.91 8.30
CA CYS A 746 24.30 8.00 8.88
C CYS A 746 23.17 7.55 9.82
N THR A 747 22.92 6.25 9.98
CA THR A 747 21.78 5.72 10.77
C THR A 747 22.09 5.37 12.21
N GLY A 748 23.35 5.61 12.68
CA GLY A 748 23.75 5.39 14.06
C GLY A 748 23.08 6.36 15.04
N PRO A 749 23.22 6.13 16.36
CA PRO A 749 22.71 7.04 17.38
C PRO A 749 23.27 8.46 17.19
N GLY A 750 22.41 9.46 17.03
CA GLY A 750 22.78 10.85 16.78
C GLY A 750 23.25 11.16 15.34
N GLY A 751 23.21 10.18 14.42
CA GLY A 751 23.49 10.40 13.01
C GLY A 751 22.30 11.03 12.29
N ALA A 752 22.57 11.98 11.39
CA ALA A 752 21.58 12.58 10.49
C ALA A 752 21.99 12.29 9.05
N CYS A 753 21.16 11.51 8.35
CA CYS A 753 21.29 11.26 6.92
C CYS A 753 20.82 12.46 6.12
N GLN A 754 19.82 13.17 6.64
CA GLN A 754 19.15 14.31 6.04
C GLN A 754 18.94 15.42 7.06
N VAL A 755 18.98 16.67 6.60
CA VAL A 755 18.78 17.81 7.50
C VAL A 755 17.29 18.00 7.81
N ASN A 756 16.44 18.15 6.79
CA ASN A 756 15.03 18.49 6.94
C ASN A 756 14.14 17.43 6.29
N ILE A 757 13.00 17.05 6.91
CA ILE A 757 12.10 16.04 6.39
C ILE A 757 10.68 16.56 6.15
N VAL A 758 10.15 17.42 7.04
CA VAL A 758 8.83 18.08 6.89
C VAL A 758 9.04 19.57 6.75
N ASP A 759 8.30 20.21 5.83
CA ASP A 759 8.33 21.65 5.58
C ASP A 759 6.93 22.25 5.67
N LEU A 760 6.78 23.28 6.49
CA LEU A 760 5.55 24.04 6.67
C LEU A 760 5.80 25.47 6.17
N GLU A 761 5.19 25.81 5.02
CA GLU A 761 5.39 27.10 4.34
C GLU A 761 4.09 27.89 4.28
N ASP A 762 4.18 29.19 4.49
CA ASP A 762 3.09 30.17 4.25
C ASP A 762 1.75 29.83 4.93
N LEU A 763 1.82 29.21 6.11
CA LEU A 763 0.63 28.94 6.93
C LEU A 763 0.05 30.26 7.45
N ALA A 764 -1.26 30.46 7.30
CA ALA A 764 -1.97 31.63 7.78
C ALA A 764 -2.55 31.39 9.17
N LYS A 765 -2.80 32.49 9.88
CA LYS A 765 -3.56 32.42 11.14
C LYS A 765 -4.94 31.82 10.92
N GLY A 766 -5.21 30.70 11.57
CA GLY A 766 -6.46 29.94 11.45
C GLY A 766 -6.33 28.69 10.59
N ASP A 767 -5.18 28.44 9.98
CA ASP A 767 -4.88 27.15 9.39
C ASP A 767 -4.76 26.09 10.49
N SER A 768 -5.33 24.92 10.25
CA SER A 768 -5.30 23.79 11.18
C SER A 768 -4.47 22.65 10.58
N VAL A 769 -3.22 22.56 11.00
CA VAL A 769 -2.31 21.46 10.66
C VAL A 769 -2.05 20.65 11.91
N GLU A 770 -2.55 19.42 11.93
CA GLU A 770 -2.47 18.52 13.06
C GLU A 770 -1.70 17.26 12.65
N LEU A 771 -0.47 17.12 13.12
CA LEU A 771 0.34 15.92 12.91
C LEU A 771 0.33 15.09 14.19
N TYR A 772 -0.27 13.91 14.16
CA TYR A 772 -0.35 13.00 15.29
C TYR A 772 0.54 11.77 15.08
N ASN A 773 1.45 11.54 16.02
CA ASN A 773 2.45 10.48 15.98
C ASN A 773 3.32 10.54 14.73
N LEU A 774 4.03 11.68 14.55
CA LEU A 774 5.10 11.79 13.58
C LEU A 774 6.34 11.05 14.09
N ASN A 775 6.79 10.08 13.34
CA ASN A 775 8.00 9.31 13.59
C ASN A 775 9.01 9.54 12.47
N THR A 776 10.26 9.75 12.84
CA THR A 776 11.34 9.98 11.86
C THR A 776 12.58 9.14 12.20
N ARG A 777 13.34 8.81 11.17
CA ARG A 777 14.64 8.16 11.31
C ARG A 777 15.68 8.80 10.42
N GLY A 778 16.86 9.09 10.98
CA GLY A 778 18.01 9.59 10.25
C GLY A 778 17.90 11.05 9.82
N VAL A 779 17.15 11.89 10.57
CA VAL A 779 16.98 13.32 10.26
C VAL A 779 17.51 14.20 11.38
N GLN A 780 17.89 15.42 11.05
CA GLN A 780 18.24 16.43 12.04
C GLN A 780 16.96 17.14 12.52
N ASN A 781 16.20 17.71 11.59
CA ASN A 781 14.99 18.46 11.84
C ASN A 781 13.77 17.63 11.40
N MET A 782 12.91 17.31 12.35
CA MET A 782 11.65 16.60 12.07
C MET A 782 10.64 17.52 11.37
N ILE A 783 10.60 18.78 11.80
CA ILE A 783 9.69 19.79 11.23
C ILE A 783 10.47 21.08 11.05
N GLY A 784 10.38 21.67 9.85
CA GLY A 784 10.79 23.03 9.53
C GLY A 784 9.56 23.93 9.34
N SER A 785 9.64 25.15 9.81
CA SER A 785 8.63 26.19 9.59
C SER A 785 9.30 27.55 9.41
N GLY A 786 8.96 28.26 8.34
CA GLY A 786 9.55 29.56 8.04
C GLY A 786 11.09 29.56 7.95
N GLY A 787 11.68 28.45 7.46
CA GLY A 787 13.12 28.27 7.33
C GLY A 787 13.87 27.99 8.65
N LYS A 788 13.16 27.68 9.74
CA LYS A 788 13.72 27.31 11.04
C LYS A 788 13.28 25.91 11.45
N ALA A 789 14.12 25.24 12.27
CA ALA A 789 13.69 24.01 12.91
C ALA A 789 12.61 24.31 13.96
N ALA A 790 11.42 23.76 13.76
CA ALA A 790 10.34 23.79 14.74
C ALA A 790 10.41 22.60 15.71
N ALA A 791 10.89 21.45 15.24
CA ALA A 791 11.14 20.28 16.08
C ALA A 791 12.36 19.51 15.55
N THR A 792 13.23 19.04 16.45
CA THR A 792 14.42 18.26 16.08
C THR A 792 14.29 16.81 16.54
N GLN A 793 14.93 15.88 15.82
CA GLN A 793 14.95 14.47 16.21
C GLN A 793 15.67 14.25 17.55
N ALA A 794 16.69 15.05 17.84
CA ALA A 794 17.47 14.93 19.07
C ALA A 794 16.68 15.28 20.34
N GLU A 795 15.79 16.29 20.27
CA GLU A 795 14.90 16.68 21.37
C GLU A 795 13.75 15.71 21.56
N ASN A 796 13.43 14.95 20.55
CA ASN A 796 12.29 14.01 20.48
C ASN A 796 12.75 12.56 20.37
N ALA A 797 13.94 12.24 20.83
CA ALA A 797 14.50 10.90 20.72
C ALA A 797 13.59 9.86 21.39
N GLY A 798 13.18 8.87 20.64
CA GLY A 798 12.42 7.69 21.08
C GLY A 798 13.19 6.40 20.82
N SER A 799 12.52 5.25 20.93
CA SER A 799 13.14 3.92 20.87
C SER A 799 13.93 3.66 19.59
N TRP A 800 13.47 4.15 18.46
CA TRP A 800 14.10 3.89 17.15
C TRP A 800 14.57 5.14 16.42
N GLY A 801 13.98 6.30 16.68
CA GLY A 801 14.30 7.57 16.01
C GLY A 801 13.77 8.76 16.79
N GLY A 802 13.13 9.71 16.11
CA GLY A 802 12.37 10.79 16.72
C GLY A 802 10.89 10.49 16.73
N VAL A 803 10.19 10.80 17.84
CA VAL A 803 8.75 10.57 17.98
C VAL A 803 8.09 11.80 18.57
N LEU A 804 7.07 12.33 17.87
CA LEU A 804 6.16 13.36 18.38
C LEU A 804 4.77 12.77 18.55
N ALA A 805 4.16 12.92 19.73
CA ALA A 805 2.75 12.57 19.93
C ALA A 805 1.83 13.50 19.15
N ALA A 806 2.11 14.81 19.20
CA ALA A 806 1.35 15.78 18.43
C ALA A 806 2.19 17.03 18.08
N TYR A 807 1.99 17.54 16.89
CA TYR A 807 2.35 18.90 16.49
C TYR A 807 1.09 19.61 16.01
N LEU A 808 0.73 20.68 16.71
CA LEU A 808 -0.48 21.45 16.45
C LEU A 808 -0.06 22.84 15.93
N GLY A 809 -0.05 22.97 14.60
CA GLY A 809 0.26 24.24 13.94
C GLY A 809 -1.00 25.12 13.90
N PHE A 810 -1.18 25.96 14.90
CA PHE A 810 -2.19 27.02 14.92
C PHE A 810 -1.44 28.36 14.97
N GLU A 811 -1.39 29.10 13.89
CA GLU A 811 -0.96 30.49 13.91
C GLU A 811 -2.14 31.48 13.95
#